data_52cdfdb8609eaceb48626e29505ebae5
#
_entry.id   52cdfdb8609eaceb48626e29505ebae5
#
_cell.length_a   1.000
_cell.length_b   1.000
_cell.length_c   1.000
_cell.angle_alpha   90.00
_cell.angle_beta   90.00
_cell.angle_gamma   90.00
#
_symmetry.space_group_name_H-M   'P 1'
#
loop_
_entity.id
_entity.type
_entity.pdbx_description
1 polymer ?
#
loop_
_entity_poly.entity_id
_entity_poly.type
_entity_poly.pdbx_seq_one_letter_code
_entity_poly.pdbx_strand_id
1 'polypeptide(L)'
;VRIRRALLLGTGIVAISAMSMLPAYADDQSSGPVETVVVTGIRKSLQDSLVMKRNSDLITENISTKDIGQLPDVTIAEELNRLPGLNTTLDRGNASQAAVRGLGPRLVLGLVNGREVASSEPDQNVRWEIYPSEVVSAVQVFKSQSADLISGGIAATIDIKTIAPLDYEGPSLQFRAGPEYNEEATELPDYSPWGFRGSAAYIDHLTSTFAVSVAGSFQREKNGYESFQGWGYNLADGGTAGDVTGDGVPDSTPWGAQTEATEIQQDRMALSGAAQWRPTSNIEVKADALYSAYTIHEDQFQQWYGRNNNMGDYTYPQNDNWCGGSDSWAYDCVSGTTGTPDNLIVQNGVISGGTFRGSYFSNTNVIANYRERHTLAVGGLNVKWTPGEWVVTGDLSHSEAWRNNSWESILTESYPTSAKFNWSNGVVPSYQTYSDYNATQVYNPSDVTNQWTQDYLPGNVDGPEHTMDNLSAAQLDATKPLGGSLFSALDVGVRYAGRVKSHTMQEWDECPTKGAVSVADFVAAGYSCGAAFGTGGIYAQLPQGDLGNFTIRDFNAPTMLDGNFDALASALFPNYSNGWFSPPSGGGTDVLPQHWRVAEDTFEGYAKLDLSQDVAGIPMTGDAGVRVVNVSSKSDGYLTTDGTNYLPSSSSKSYTDVLPSLALNFHIDDERVLRFGAAIAVSRPPLDELRIGNSLSTSAPFVGSQGNPNLNPYRADQVDLDYEWYFHPEAMLAVAGYYKHLESFIGYQTHQQMIDGNNYTIAQPVNGKGGDLEGLELTFQTRFYFLPSFLQDFGVYSNYAYVNSELHEFTPVGNPLEATGLAKHTAEADLWYYRDGFEARLAYKVHSPFTVIAGWDAQSLTRLDWERTLDASMSYQWNEHVGLRFQARNLTNEVSRSYWDNNPSELARYDTFGRSYLFDVSYKN
;
A
#
# COMPACT_ATOMS: atom_id res chain seq x y z
N VAL A 1 35.61 0.05 -1.60
CA VAL A 1 34.19 -0.31 -1.53
C VAL A 1 33.98 -1.54 -0.60
N ARG A 2 34.89 -2.53 -0.57
CA ARG A 2 34.75 -3.72 0.30
C ARG A 2 35.07 -3.54 1.79
N ILE A 3 35.67 -2.44 2.21
CA ILE A 3 36.06 -2.18 3.62
C ILE A 3 34.97 -1.45 4.42
N ARG A 4 34.01 -0.79 3.76
CA ARG A 4 32.89 -0.11 4.46
C ARG A 4 31.74 -1.02 4.88
N ARG A 5 31.59 -2.22 4.29
CA ARG A 5 30.52 -3.17 4.67
C ARG A 5 30.77 -3.96 5.96
N ALA A 6 32.01 -4.02 6.43
CA ALA A 6 32.36 -4.77 7.65
C ALA A 6 32.18 -3.98 8.96
N LEU A 7 32.05 -2.66 8.89
CA LEU A 7 31.98 -1.82 10.10
C LEU A 7 30.55 -1.58 10.64
N LEU A 8 29.52 -1.80 9.83
CA LEU A 8 28.13 -1.57 10.25
C LEU A 8 27.44 -2.80 10.87
N LEU A 9 27.95 -4.00 10.63
CA LEU A 9 27.45 -5.24 11.27
C LEU A 9 28.15 -5.52 12.63
N GLY A 10 29.23 -4.85 12.93
CA GLY A 10 30.01 -5.06 14.16
C GLY A 10 29.54 -4.26 15.39
N THR A 11 28.79 -3.18 15.19
CA THR A 11 28.42 -2.28 16.30
C THR A 11 27.16 -2.71 17.07
N GLY A 12 26.29 -3.52 16.47
CA GLY A 12 25.09 -4.04 17.15
C GLY A 12 25.38 -5.19 18.15
N ILE A 13 26.43 -5.95 17.91
CA ILE A 13 26.74 -7.15 18.75
C ILE A 13 27.65 -6.81 19.94
N VAL A 14 28.42 -5.73 19.87
CA VAL A 14 29.31 -5.32 20.98
C VAL A 14 28.55 -4.65 22.14
N ALA A 15 27.37 -4.06 21.88
CA ALA A 15 26.55 -3.46 22.94
C ALA A 15 25.89 -4.48 23.89
N ILE A 16 25.64 -5.70 23.40
CA ILE A 16 24.96 -6.76 24.20
C ILE A 16 25.96 -7.49 25.14
N SER A 17 27.23 -7.56 24.77
CA SER A 17 28.23 -8.27 25.58
C SER A 17 28.77 -7.44 26.77
N ALA A 18 28.49 -6.14 26.87
CA ALA A 18 28.98 -5.28 27.94
C ALA A 18 27.99 -5.14 29.13
N MET A 19 26.78 -5.69 29.01
CA MET A 19 25.72 -5.55 30.04
C MET A 19 25.74 -6.61 31.14
N SER A 20 26.68 -7.57 31.13
CA SER A 20 26.67 -8.70 32.06
C SER A 20 27.39 -8.48 33.42
N MET A 21 27.91 -7.26 33.71
CA MET A 21 28.56 -7.00 35.01
C MET A 21 28.32 -5.56 35.51
N LEU A 22 27.17 -5.31 36.09
CA LEU A 22 26.99 -4.20 37.04
C LEU A 22 26.23 -4.66 38.27
N PRO A 23 26.73 -4.37 39.48
CA PRO A 23 26.03 -4.73 40.75
C PRO A 23 24.86 -3.75 40.98
N ALA A 24 23.73 -4.32 41.38
CA ALA A 24 22.57 -3.53 41.83
C ALA A 24 22.92 -2.72 43.05
N TYR A 25 22.86 -1.40 42.96
CA TYR A 25 22.83 -0.49 44.09
C TYR A 25 21.36 -0.21 44.41
N ALA A 26 20.92 -0.63 45.59
CA ALA A 26 19.69 -0.14 46.18
C ALA A 26 19.94 1.22 46.81
N ASP A 27 19.24 2.26 46.38
CA ASP A 27 19.32 3.58 46.95
C ASP A 27 18.09 3.88 47.80
N ASP A 28 18.35 4.44 48.98
CA ASP A 28 17.39 4.70 50.05
C ASP A 28 16.58 5.96 49.72
N GLN A 29 15.27 5.86 49.63
CA GLN A 29 14.37 6.97 49.24
C GLN A 29 14.23 7.97 50.38
N SER A 30 14.75 9.19 50.17
CA SER A 30 14.32 10.38 50.86
C SER A 30 13.08 10.98 50.19
N SER A 31 11.95 10.98 50.84
CA SER A 31 10.69 11.57 50.38
C SER A 31 10.78 13.10 50.31
N GLY A 32 11.15 13.62 49.14
CA GLY A 32 10.82 14.99 48.72
C GLY A 32 9.48 15.01 47.95
N PRO A 33 8.80 16.17 47.83
CA PRO A 33 7.57 16.26 47.07
C PRO A 33 7.86 15.84 45.65
N VAL A 34 7.17 14.79 45.18
CA VAL A 34 7.20 14.35 43.77
C VAL A 34 6.56 15.47 42.98
N GLU A 35 7.36 16.29 42.33
CA GLU A 35 6.88 17.10 41.20
C GLU A 35 6.28 16.13 40.19
N THR A 36 4.97 16.16 40.03
CA THR A 36 4.27 15.47 38.96
C THR A 36 4.68 16.16 37.66
N VAL A 37 5.78 15.72 37.07
CA VAL A 37 6.14 16.10 35.70
C VAL A 37 5.05 15.56 34.77
N VAL A 38 4.26 16.45 34.23
CA VAL A 38 3.26 16.08 33.20
C VAL A 38 4.04 15.62 31.99
N VAL A 39 4.12 14.31 31.80
CA VAL A 39 4.76 13.69 30.64
C VAL A 39 3.80 13.84 29.46
N THR A 40 4.25 14.47 28.37
CA THR A 40 3.50 14.67 27.13
C THR A 40 4.30 14.15 25.93
N GLY A 41 3.68 14.03 24.78
CA GLY A 41 4.37 13.68 23.55
C GLY A 41 4.72 12.19 23.39
N ILE A 42 5.78 11.90 22.65
CA ILE A 42 6.23 10.53 22.28
C ILE A 42 6.48 9.67 23.50
N ARG A 43 7.13 10.21 24.53
CA ARG A 43 7.39 9.49 25.78
C ARG A 43 6.11 8.98 26.43
N LYS A 44 5.05 9.80 26.45
CA LYS A 44 3.74 9.42 27.01
C LYS A 44 3.06 8.35 26.14
N SER A 45 3.08 8.52 24.83
CA SER A 45 2.55 7.52 23.89
C SER A 45 3.22 6.16 24.07
N LEU A 46 4.55 6.10 24.15
CA LEU A 46 5.30 4.86 24.38
C LEU A 46 4.95 4.22 25.74
N GLN A 47 4.80 5.03 26.81
CA GLN A 47 4.41 4.54 28.13
C GLN A 47 2.99 3.96 28.11
N ASP A 48 2.02 4.65 27.52
CA ASP A 48 0.64 4.18 27.44
C ASP A 48 0.53 2.92 26.57
N SER A 49 1.28 2.84 25.47
CA SER A 49 1.39 1.64 24.62
C SER A 49 1.92 0.43 25.40
N LEU A 50 2.94 0.62 26.25
CA LEU A 50 3.42 -0.43 27.17
C LEU A 50 2.34 -0.91 28.13
N VAL A 51 1.57 0.00 28.72
CA VAL A 51 0.48 -0.35 29.64
C VAL A 51 -0.61 -1.12 28.90
N MET A 52 -0.95 -0.73 27.67
CA MET A 52 -1.93 -1.45 26.84
C MET A 52 -1.43 -2.87 26.53
N LYS A 53 -0.15 -3.03 26.11
CA LYS A 53 0.44 -4.35 25.81
C LYS A 53 0.45 -5.23 27.05
N ARG A 54 0.90 -4.71 28.19
CA ARG A 54 0.98 -5.44 29.47
C ARG A 54 -0.38 -5.96 29.93
N ASN A 55 -1.45 -5.18 29.75
CA ASN A 55 -2.81 -5.49 30.20
C ASN A 55 -3.63 -6.29 29.18
N SER A 56 -3.09 -6.57 28.01
CA SER A 56 -3.78 -7.38 27.01
C SER A 56 -3.70 -8.87 27.36
N ASP A 57 -4.78 -9.61 27.14
CA ASP A 57 -4.79 -11.08 27.24
C ASP A 57 -4.18 -11.74 26.02
N LEU A 58 -4.14 -11.04 24.89
CA LEU A 58 -3.58 -11.48 23.63
C LEU A 58 -2.19 -10.86 23.36
N ILE A 59 -1.43 -11.48 22.47
CA ILE A 59 -0.19 -10.89 21.95
C ILE A 59 -0.55 -9.73 21.02
N THR A 60 -0.23 -8.52 21.47
CA THR A 60 -0.60 -7.28 20.76
C THR A 60 0.57 -6.33 20.64
N GLU A 61 0.50 -5.47 19.60
CA GLU A 61 1.25 -4.24 19.55
C GLU A 61 0.28 -3.05 19.60
N ASN A 62 0.67 -1.98 20.27
CA ASN A 62 -0.23 -0.88 20.53
C ASN A 62 0.43 0.46 20.25
N ILE A 63 -0.36 1.39 19.73
CA ILE A 63 -0.03 2.79 19.61
C ILE A 63 -1.13 3.55 20.34
N SER A 64 -0.76 4.42 21.27
CA SER A 64 -1.72 5.18 22.05
C SER A 64 -1.43 6.66 21.98
N THR A 65 -2.48 7.46 21.84
CA THR A 65 -2.42 8.91 22.03
C THR A 65 -3.54 9.32 22.96
N LYS A 66 -3.22 9.69 24.18
CA LYS A 66 -4.21 10.35 25.04
C LYS A 66 -4.49 11.77 24.58
N ASP A 67 -3.52 12.40 23.94
CA ASP A 67 -3.68 13.74 23.35
C ASP A 67 -3.85 13.61 21.83
N ILE A 68 -4.97 14.03 21.32
CA ILE A 68 -5.37 13.93 19.94
C ILE A 68 -4.34 14.63 19.04
N GLY A 69 -3.93 13.95 17.96
CA GLY A 69 -2.98 14.48 17.02
C GLY A 69 -1.54 14.61 17.53
N GLN A 70 -1.17 13.94 18.62
CA GLN A 70 0.21 13.93 19.10
C GLN A 70 1.03 12.75 18.56
N LEU A 71 0.44 11.89 17.72
CA LEU A 71 1.23 10.90 17.00
C LEU A 71 2.32 11.59 16.20
N PRO A 72 3.54 11.01 16.18
CA PRO A 72 4.63 11.59 15.41
C PRO A 72 4.38 11.60 13.92
N ASP A 73 3.63 10.63 13.41
CA ASP A 73 3.41 10.47 11.98
C ASP A 73 2.04 11.02 11.53
N VAL A 74 1.89 11.24 10.26
CA VAL A 74 0.73 11.93 9.67
C VAL A 74 -0.45 11.01 9.53
N THR A 75 -0.21 9.75 9.17
CA THR A 75 -1.24 8.74 8.94
C THR A 75 -1.05 7.53 9.82
N ILE A 76 -2.10 6.74 9.97
CA ILE A 76 -2.01 5.46 10.69
C ILE A 76 -1.11 4.46 9.96
N ALA A 77 -1.05 4.51 8.63
CA ALA A 77 -0.15 3.65 7.85
C ALA A 77 1.33 3.85 8.25
N GLU A 78 1.76 5.09 8.40
CA GLU A 78 3.12 5.43 8.82
C GLU A 78 3.41 4.96 10.25
N GLU A 79 2.43 5.13 11.17
CA GLU A 79 2.55 4.65 12.55
C GLU A 79 2.61 3.12 12.63
N LEU A 80 1.82 2.40 11.81
CA LEU A 80 1.86 0.94 11.76
C LEU A 80 3.23 0.41 11.33
N ASN A 81 3.89 1.11 10.41
CA ASN A 81 5.21 0.73 9.91
C ASN A 81 6.32 0.79 10.99
N ARG A 82 6.01 1.32 12.17
CA ARG A 82 6.92 1.39 13.33
C ARG A 82 6.82 0.19 14.26
N LEU A 83 5.81 -0.64 14.09
CA LEU A 83 5.57 -1.76 14.99
C LEU A 83 6.39 -2.99 14.54
N PRO A 84 6.88 -3.82 15.48
CA PRO A 84 7.68 -5.00 15.14
C PRO A 84 6.89 -5.96 14.25
N GLY A 85 7.54 -6.45 13.21
CA GLY A 85 6.93 -7.41 12.26
C GLY A 85 5.84 -6.83 11.36
N LEU A 86 5.67 -5.50 11.33
CA LEU A 86 4.82 -4.82 10.37
C LEU A 86 5.68 -4.18 9.27
N ASN A 87 5.13 -4.15 8.09
CA ASN A 87 5.67 -3.43 6.93
C ASN A 87 4.49 -2.84 6.17
N THR A 88 4.68 -1.69 5.55
CA THR A 88 3.65 -1.08 4.70
C THR A 88 4.13 -0.99 3.27
N THR A 89 3.23 -1.19 2.33
CA THR A 89 3.49 -0.86 0.94
C THR A 89 3.45 0.64 0.75
N LEU A 90 4.31 1.16 -0.11
CA LEU A 90 4.26 2.56 -0.50
C LEU A 90 3.29 2.75 -1.66
N ASP A 91 2.51 3.80 -1.59
CA ASP A 91 1.72 4.32 -2.71
C ASP A 91 2.04 5.82 -2.84
N ARG A 92 2.61 6.22 -3.98
CA ARG A 92 3.02 7.61 -4.25
C ARG A 92 3.92 8.21 -3.15
N GLY A 93 4.85 7.41 -2.65
CA GLY A 93 5.78 7.80 -1.58
C GLY A 93 5.22 7.77 -0.17
N ASN A 94 3.93 7.48 0.02
CA ASN A 94 3.29 7.38 1.33
C ASN A 94 3.02 5.92 1.71
N ALA A 95 3.15 5.60 2.99
CA ALA A 95 2.74 4.30 3.52
C ALA A 95 1.22 4.13 3.35
N SER A 96 0.77 2.98 2.85
CA SER A 96 -0.63 2.71 2.49
C SER A 96 -1.16 1.45 3.17
N GLN A 97 -0.88 0.29 2.64
CA GLN A 97 -1.43 -0.98 3.10
C GLN A 97 -0.43 -1.72 4.00
N ALA A 98 -0.92 -2.39 5.03
CA ALA A 98 -0.08 -3.08 6.01
C ALA A 98 0.03 -4.58 5.73
N ALA A 99 1.25 -5.08 5.71
CA ALA A 99 1.59 -6.50 5.82
C ALA A 99 2.08 -6.80 7.24
N VAL A 100 1.70 -7.92 7.81
CA VAL A 100 2.08 -8.31 9.17
C VAL A 100 2.71 -9.68 9.15
N ARG A 101 3.90 -9.78 9.78
CA ARG A 101 4.67 -11.03 9.85
C ARG A 101 4.89 -11.66 8.48
N GLY A 102 5.10 -10.81 7.47
CA GLY A 102 5.33 -11.23 6.10
C GLY A 102 4.11 -11.75 5.33
N LEU A 103 2.93 -11.65 5.90
CA LEU A 103 1.69 -11.93 5.20
C LEU A 103 1.09 -10.61 4.70
N GLY A 104 0.77 -10.58 3.40
CA GLY A 104 0.32 -9.40 2.69
C GLY A 104 -1.01 -8.81 3.17
N PRO A 105 -1.36 -7.61 2.71
CA PRO A 105 -2.53 -6.85 3.18
C PRO A 105 -3.86 -7.60 3.09
N ARG A 106 -4.01 -8.52 2.13
CA ARG A 106 -5.22 -9.34 1.95
C ARG A 106 -5.56 -10.26 3.13
N LEU A 107 -4.59 -10.49 4.02
CA LEU A 107 -4.72 -11.36 5.19
C LEU A 107 -4.81 -10.57 6.51
N VAL A 108 -4.90 -9.26 6.43
CA VAL A 108 -5.06 -8.33 7.55
C VAL A 108 -6.52 -7.87 7.64
N LEU A 109 -7.14 -8.06 8.81
CA LEU A 109 -8.49 -7.56 9.07
C LEU A 109 -8.43 -6.15 9.68
N GLY A 110 -9.17 -5.20 9.11
CA GLY A 110 -9.32 -3.85 9.64
C GLY A 110 -10.60 -3.66 10.44
N LEU A 111 -10.47 -3.06 11.61
CA LEU A 111 -11.57 -2.70 12.48
C LEU A 111 -11.51 -1.21 12.86
N VAL A 112 -12.68 -0.64 13.15
CA VAL A 112 -12.83 0.66 13.83
C VAL A 112 -13.75 0.45 15.03
N ASN A 113 -13.24 0.70 16.23
CA ASN A 113 -13.96 0.47 17.49
C ASN A 113 -14.49 -0.98 17.63
N GLY A 114 -13.73 -1.98 17.16
CA GLY A 114 -14.10 -3.39 17.18
C GLY A 114 -15.06 -3.82 16.08
N ARG A 115 -15.37 -2.97 15.12
CA ARG A 115 -16.29 -3.23 14.00
C ARG A 115 -15.54 -3.35 12.70
N GLU A 116 -15.82 -4.40 11.93
CA GLU A 116 -15.24 -4.61 10.61
C GLU A 116 -15.60 -3.44 9.68
N VAL A 117 -14.62 -2.98 8.89
CA VAL A 117 -14.81 -1.87 7.97
C VAL A 117 -14.91 -2.33 6.53
N ALA A 118 -15.69 -1.58 5.74
CA ALA A 118 -15.72 -1.69 4.29
C ALA A 118 -14.38 -1.19 3.72
N SER A 119 -13.99 -1.71 2.57
CA SER A 119 -12.79 -1.31 1.85
C SER A 119 -13.12 -0.71 0.50
N SER A 120 -12.46 0.40 0.17
CA SER A 120 -12.56 1.04 -1.15
C SER A 120 -11.76 0.34 -2.24
N GLU A 121 -10.86 -0.59 -1.88
CA GLU A 121 -10.12 -1.40 -2.86
C GLU A 121 -11.02 -2.47 -3.50
N PRO A 122 -10.76 -2.90 -4.75
CA PRO A 122 -11.54 -3.97 -5.39
C PRO A 122 -11.53 -5.28 -4.59
N ASP A 123 -10.41 -5.61 -3.96
CA ASP A 123 -10.32 -6.71 -3.00
C ASP A 123 -10.90 -6.31 -1.62
N GLN A 124 -10.27 -6.66 -0.53
CA GLN A 124 -10.71 -6.23 0.82
C GLN A 124 -9.58 -5.58 1.63
N ASN A 125 -8.48 -5.22 0.96
CA ASN A 125 -7.36 -4.56 1.60
C ASN A 125 -7.78 -3.23 2.20
N VAL A 126 -7.30 -2.95 3.39
CA VAL A 126 -7.54 -1.66 4.05
C VAL A 126 -6.41 -0.70 3.71
N ARG A 127 -6.78 0.47 3.21
CA ARG A 127 -5.87 1.61 3.03
C ARG A 127 -5.77 2.39 4.32
N TRP A 128 -4.66 2.25 5.03
CA TRP A 128 -4.48 2.87 6.35
C TRP A 128 -4.13 4.36 6.26
N GLU A 129 -3.67 4.84 5.11
CA GLU A 129 -3.42 6.26 4.86
C GLU A 129 -4.69 7.12 4.81
N ILE A 130 -5.86 6.51 4.63
CA ILE A 130 -7.13 7.26 4.67
C ILE A 130 -7.54 7.66 6.10
N TYR A 131 -6.86 7.13 7.13
CA TYR A 131 -7.13 7.45 8.52
C TYR A 131 -6.09 8.45 9.06
N PRO A 132 -6.41 9.75 9.12
CA PRO A 132 -5.53 10.73 9.74
C PRO A 132 -5.34 10.45 11.22
N SER A 133 -4.12 10.59 11.70
CA SER A 133 -3.78 10.34 13.11
C SER A 133 -4.54 11.23 14.10
N GLU A 134 -5.05 12.38 13.64
CA GLU A 134 -5.76 13.35 14.45
C GLU A 134 -7.17 12.96 14.88
N VAL A 135 -7.77 11.95 14.24
CA VAL A 135 -9.12 11.48 14.59
C VAL A 135 -9.09 10.15 15.33
N VAL A 136 -7.89 9.64 15.63
CA VAL A 136 -7.62 8.34 16.24
C VAL A 136 -7.04 8.54 17.63
N SER A 137 -7.51 7.77 18.62
CA SER A 137 -7.01 7.79 20.02
C SER A 137 -6.05 6.63 20.32
N ALA A 138 -6.18 5.51 19.64
CA ALA A 138 -5.28 4.36 19.74
C ALA A 138 -5.40 3.45 18.52
N VAL A 139 -4.34 2.67 18.28
CA VAL A 139 -4.34 1.55 17.34
C VAL A 139 -3.88 0.32 18.08
N GLN A 140 -4.58 -0.78 17.90
CA GLN A 140 -4.27 -2.06 18.51
C GLN A 140 -4.13 -3.13 17.43
N VAL A 141 -2.99 -3.78 17.37
CA VAL A 141 -2.67 -4.84 16.42
C VAL A 141 -2.65 -6.17 17.16
N PHE A 142 -3.65 -7.01 16.95
CA PHE A 142 -3.74 -8.35 17.49
C PHE A 142 -2.98 -9.33 16.61
N LYS A 143 -1.93 -9.93 17.12
CA LYS A 143 -1.10 -10.91 16.42
C LYS A 143 -1.46 -12.37 16.78
N SER A 144 -2.19 -12.58 17.86
CA SER A 144 -2.81 -13.85 18.23
C SER A 144 -4.33 -13.75 18.20
N GLN A 145 -5.03 -14.88 18.24
CA GLN A 145 -6.47 -14.98 18.07
C GLN A 145 -7.16 -15.36 19.38
N SER A 146 -8.40 -14.89 19.56
CA SER A 146 -9.33 -15.34 20.57
C SER A 146 -10.73 -15.53 19.97
N ALA A 147 -11.55 -16.38 20.59
CA ALA A 147 -12.86 -16.70 20.05
C ALA A 147 -13.84 -15.52 19.97
N ASP A 148 -13.66 -14.47 20.75
CA ASP A 148 -14.46 -13.25 20.74
C ASP A 148 -14.01 -12.22 19.69
N LEU A 149 -12.80 -12.35 19.12
CA LEU A 149 -12.38 -11.52 17.98
C LEU A 149 -13.12 -11.90 16.70
N ILE A 150 -13.48 -10.89 15.89
CA ILE A 150 -14.05 -11.10 14.56
C ILE A 150 -13.05 -11.88 13.70
N SER A 151 -13.56 -12.93 13.01
CA SER A 151 -12.73 -13.75 12.13
C SER A 151 -12.35 -13.03 10.84
N GLY A 152 -11.16 -13.29 10.29
CA GLY A 152 -10.74 -12.73 9.00
C GLY A 152 -9.29 -12.24 8.93
N GLY A 153 -8.56 -12.21 10.04
CA GLY A 153 -7.19 -11.70 10.12
C GLY A 153 -6.15 -12.81 10.40
N ILE A 154 -5.80 -13.63 9.40
CA ILE A 154 -4.71 -14.63 9.56
C ILE A 154 -3.38 -13.95 9.88
N ALA A 155 -3.06 -12.85 9.20
CA ALA A 155 -1.84 -12.09 9.47
C ALA A 155 -1.94 -11.38 10.83
N ALA A 156 -2.95 -10.55 10.98
CA ALA A 156 -3.31 -9.81 12.18
C ALA A 156 -4.69 -9.19 12.05
N THR A 157 -5.24 -8.75 13.18
CA THR A 157 -6.39 -7.84 13.23
C THR A 157 -5.91 -6.47 13.72
N ILE A 158 -6.18 -5.41 12.97
CA ILE A 158 -5.82 -4.03 13.33
C ILE A 158 -7.09 -3.27 13.68
N ASP A 159 -7.20 -2.80 14.91
CA ASP A 159 -8.36 -2.08 15.41
C ASP A 159 -8.00 -0.63 15.75
N ILE A 160 -8.57 0.31 15.01
CA ILE A 160 -8.48 1.74 15.26
C ILE A 160 -9.53 2.13 16.30
N LYS A 161 -9.09 2.80 17.37
CA LYS A 161 -9.97 3.37 18.38
C LYS A 161 -10.15 4.86 18.15
N THR A 162 -11.41 5.30 18.10
CA THR A 162 -11.75 6.73 18.14
C THR A 162 -11.93 7.20 19.58
N ILE A 163 -12.11 8.51 19.74
CA ILE A 163 -12.25 9.11 21.07
C ILE A 163 -13.47 8.54 21.80
N ALA A 164 -13.27 8.11 23.05
CA ALA A 164 -14.34 7.78 24.01
C ALA A 164 -14.49 8.95 25.01
N PRO A 165 -15.48 9.84 24.84
CA PRO A 165 -15.46 11.14 25.53
C PRO A 165 -15.61 11.08 27.05
N LEU A 166 -16.24 10.05 27.62
CA LEU A 166 -16.33 9.88 29.09
C LEU A 166 -15.03 9.36 29.73
N ASP A 167 -14.05 8.94 28.92
CA ASP A 167 -12.74 8.45 29.42
C ASP A 167 -11.70 9.58 29.53
N TYR A 168 -12.05 10.80 29.09
CA TYR A 168 -11.25 12.01 29.27
C TYR A 168 -11.53 12.67 30.61
N GLU A 169 -10.53 13.36 31.19
CA GLU A 169 -10.64 13.98 32.52
C GLU A 169 -11.47 15.26 32.58
N GLY A 170 -11.99 15.75 31.44
CA GLY A 170 -12.81 16.97 31.37
C GLY A 170 -12.89 17.56 29.97
N PRO A 171 -13.48 18.76 29.83
CA PRO A 171 -13.56 19.44 28.54
C PRO A 171 -12.17 19.70 27.97
N SER A 172 -12.01 19.44 26.68
CA SER A 172 -10.77 19.70 25.95
C SER A 172 -11.07 20.29 24.58
N LEU A 173 -10.32 21.33 24.22
CA LEU A 173 -10.34 21.96 22.91
C LEU A 173 -8.91 22.00 22.37
N GLN A 174 -8.69 21.38 21.24
CA GLN A 174 -7.37 21.27 20.62
C GLN A 174 -7.42 21.72 19.17
N PHE A 175 -6.38 22.42 18.75
CA PHE A 175 -6.18 22.85 17.37
C PHE A 175 -4.74 22.55 16.97
N ARG A 176 -4.54 22.22 15.72
CA ARG A 176 -3.23 22.14 15.08
C ARG A 176 -3.33 22.70 13.67
N ALA A 177 -2.30 23.42 13.23
CA ALA A 177 -2.19 23.85 11.84
C ALA A 177 -0.73 24.10 11.47
N GLY A 178 -0.40 23.85 10.20
CA GLY A 178 0.93 24.14 9.69
C GLY A 178 1.10 23.90 8.21
N PRO A 179 2.13 24.49 7.60
CA PRO A 179 2.53 24.23 6.24
C PRO A 179 3.33 22.92 6.15
N GLU A 180 3.27 22.34 4.98
CA GLU A 180 4.07 21.19 4.55
C GLU A 180 4.87 21.56 3.29
N TYR A 181 6.06 21.02 3.14
CA TYR A 181 6.94 21.27 2.00
C TYR A 181 7.56 19.98 1.53
N ASN A 182 7.46 19.68 0.24
CA ASN A 182 8.10 18.54 -0.40
C ASN A 182 9.21 19.01 -1.35
N GLU A 183 10.41 18.45 -1.21
CA GLU A 183 11.58 18.85 -1.98
C GLU A 183 11.44 18.43 -3.45
N GLU A 184 10.96 17.20 -3.73
CA GLU A 184 10.81 16.68 -5.09
C GLU A 184 9.86 17.52 -5.95
N ALA A 185 8.79 18.05 -5.34
CA ALA A 185 7.85 18.91 -6.04
C ALA A 185 8.52 20.19 -6.62
N THR A 186 9.71 20.58 -6.15
CA THR A 186 10.45 21.72 -6.72
C THR A 186 11.18 21.40 -8.02
N GLU A 187 11.35 20.12 -8.32
CA GLU A 187 11.98 19.66 -9.54
C GLU A 187 11.03 19.70 -10.76
N LEU A 188 9.72 19.76 -10.46
CA LEU A 188 8.66 19.75 -11.46
C LEU A 188 8.35 21.17 -11.99
N PRO A 189 7.98 21.31 -13.27
CA PRO A 189 7.72 22.61 -13.88
C PRO A 189 6.50 23.29 -13.26
N ASP A 190 6.68 24.55 -12.83
CA ASP A 190 5.59 25.44 -12.35
C ASP A 190 4.74 24.84 -11.21
N TYR A 191 5.20 23.76 -10.54
CA TYR A 191 4.49 23.14 -9.45
C TYR A 191 4.89 23.69 -8.09
N SER A 192 3.93 23.85 -7.20
CA SER A 192 4.16 24.39 -5.87
C SER A 192 4.50 23.28 -4.87
N PRO A 193 5.64 23.34 -4.15
CA PRO A 193 6.01 22.34 -3.15
C PRO A 193 5.24 22.50 -1.82
N TRP A 194 4.36 23.46 -1.70
CA TRP A 194 3.71 23.82 -0.44
C TRP A 194 2.34 23.19 -0.31
N GLY A 195 2.21 22.38 0.73
CA GLY A 195 0.97 21.85 1.26
C GLY A 195 0.55 22.55 2.56
N PHE A 196 -0.53 22.08 3.14
CA PHE A 196 -1.10 22.58 4.39
C PHE A 196 -1.82 21.47 5.14
N ARG A 197 -1.71 21.50 6.48
CA ARG A 197 -2.42 20.61 7.39
C ARG A 197 -3.13 21.39 8.47
N GLY A 198 -4.33 20.94 8.87
CA GLY A 198 -5.05 21.51 9.99
C GLY A 198 -5.99 20.50 10.62
N SER A 199 -6.11 20.54 11.95
CA SER A 199 -7.06 19.71 12.70
C SER A 199 -7.63 20.43 13.89
N ALA A 200 -8.82 19.99 14.32
CA ALA A 200 -9.49 20.46 15.50
C ALA A 200 -10.19 19.31 16.21
N ALA A 201 -10.14 19.29 17.54
CA ALA A 201 -10.89 18.35 18.34
C ALA A 201 -11.51 19.04 19.56
N TYR A 202 -12.76 18.66 19.85
CA TYR A 202 -13.53 19.14 20.98
C TYR A 202 -14.12 17.96 21.75
N ILE A 203 -13.94 17.95 23.05
CA ILE A 203 -14.51 16.98 23.98
C ILE A 203 -15.20 17.76 25.07
N ASP A 204 -16.42 17.38 25.43
CA ASP A 204 -17.15 18.03 26.53
C ASP A 204 -17.99 17.04 27.33
N HIS A 205 -17.96 17.20 28.64
CA HIS A 205 -18.82 16.52 29.59
C HIS A 205 -20.05 17.38 29.87
N LEU A 206 -21.11 17.18 29.06
CA LEU A 206 -22.36 17.91 29.23
C LEU A 206 -23.02 17.64 30.60
N THR A 207 -22.79 16.45 31.13
CA THR A 207 -23.11 16.05 32.52
C THR A 207 -22.07 15.04 33.01
N SER A 208 -22.10 14.70 34.29
CA SER A 208 -21.22 13.62 34.81
C SER A 208 -21.46 12.24 34.19
N THR A 209 -22.54 12.06 33.44
CA THR A 209 -22.93 10.77 32.84
C THR A 209 -23.08 10.84 31.32
N PHE A 210 -22.92 12.03 30.74
CA PHE A 210 -23.06 12.21 29.29
C PHE A 210 -21.97 13.13 28.74
N ALA A 211 -21.20 12.63 27.82
CA ALA A 211 -20.14 13.37 27.14
C ALA A 211 -20.22 13.19 25.62
N VAL A 212 -19.67 14.16 24.90
CA VAL A 212 -19.60 14.18 23.45
C VAL A 212 -18.19 14.53 22.99
N SER A 213 -17.81 14.03 21.83
CA SER A 213 -16.58 14.42 21.14
C SER A 213 -16.82 14.64 19.66
N VAL A 214 -16.09 15.59 19.10
CA VAL A 214 -16.00 15.81 17.64
C VAL A 214 -14.56 16.13 17.33
N ALA A 215 -14.00 15.47 16.33
CA ALA A 215 -12.67 15.76 15.80
C ALA A 215 -12.71 15.78 14.28
N GLY A 216 -11.95 16.69 13.69
CA GLY A 216 -11.83 16.80 12.24
C GLY A 216 -10.42 17.20 11.84
N SER A 217 -10.00 16.74 10.66
CA SER A 217 -8.72 17.09 10.05
C SER A 217 -8.87 17.33 8.56
N PHE A 218 -8.00 18.17 8.06
CA PHE A 218 -7.78 18.37 6.63
C PHE A 218 -6.29 18.49 6.37
N GLN A 219 -5.81 17.82 5.33
CA GLN A 219 -4.46 17.94 4.81
C GLN A 219 -4.51 18.06 3.30
N ARG A 220 -3.72 18.97 2.77
CA ARG A 220 -3.32 19.03 1.37
C ARG A 220 -1.83 18.82 1.30
N GLU A 221 -1.42 17.72 0.75
CA GLU A 221 -0.04 17.38 0.48
C GLU A 221 0.23 17.59 -1.01
N LYS A 222 1.37 18.20 -1.32
CA LYS A 222 1.84 18.40 -2.69
C LYS A 222 3.21 17.76 -2.82
N ASN A 223 3.22 16.64 -3.53
CA ASN A 223 4.40 15.81 -3.74
C ASN A 223 4.86 15.87 -5.19
N GLY A 224 6.15 15.69 -5.39
CA GLY A 224 6.75 15.33 -6.65
C GLY A 224 7.06 13.84 -6.69
N TYR A 225 7.08 13.30 -7.87
CA TYR A 225 7.45 11.92 -8.11
C TYR A 225 8.17 11.84 -9.45
N GLU A 226 9.38 11.31 -9.44
CA GLU A 226 10.11 10.98 -10.65
C GLU A 226 10.36 9.47 -10.70
N SER A 227 10.12 8.85 -11.84
CA SER A 227 10.20 7.41 -12.01
C SER A 227 10.84 6.99 -13.33
N PHE A 228 11.60 5.92 -13.24
CA PHE A 228 11.95 5.07 -14.38
C PHE A 228 11.29 3.71 -14.18
N GLN A 229 10.63 3.20 -15.22
CA GLN A 229 10.03 1.87 -15.21
C GLN A 229 10.47 1.09 -16.45
N GLY A 230 11.21 0.01 -16.25
CA GLY A 230 11.51 -0.99 -17.27
C GLY A 230 10.33 -1.94 -17.44
N TRP A 231 9.89 -2.16 -18.68
CA TRP A 231 8.71 -2.98 -18.97
C TRP A 231 9.00 -4.48 -18.96
N GLY A 232 10.25 -4.87 -18.88
CA GLY A 232 10.70 -6.25 -18.81
C GLY A 232 11.86 -6.55 -19.74
N TYR A 233 12.34 -7.76 -19.65
CA TYR A 233 13.51 -8.23 -20.39
C TYR A 233 13.15 -9.54 -21.08
N ASN A 234 13.56 -9.68 -22.34
CA ASN A 234 13.39 -10.92 -23.08
C ASN A 234 14.77 -11.49 -23.39
N LEU A 235 14.88 -12.80 -23.37
CA LEU A 235 16.01 -13.44 -24.05
C LEU A 235 15.97 -13.04 -25.52
N ALA A 236 17.10 -12.66 -26.05
CA ALA A 236 17.23 -12.33 -27.47
C ALA A 236 16.69 -13.50 -28.30
N ASP A 237 15.71 -13.21 -29.15
CA ASP A 237 14.91 -14.21 -29.80
C ASP A 237 15.76 -15.19 -30.61
N GLY A 238 15.53 -16.48 -30.44
CA GLY A 238 15.91 -17.51 -31.36
C GLY A 238 17.31 -18.13 -31.26
N GLY A 239 17.79 -18.38 -30.06
CA GLY A 239 18.99 -19.20 -29.84
C GLY A 239 20.28 -18.46 -30.20
N THR A 240 21.37 -18.87 -30.35
CA THR A 240 22.76 -18.42 -30.56
C THR A 240 22.99 -16.96 -31.05
N ALA A 241 21.96 -16.21 -31.39
CA ALA A 241 22.03 -14.88 -31.92
C ALA A 241 22.04 -13.77 -30.87
N GLY A 242 21.68 -14.06 -29.63
CA GLY A 242 21.62 -13.10 -28.53
C GLY A 242 22.85 -13.06 -27.63
N ASP A 243 23.87 -13.82 -27.89
CA ASP A 243 25.12 -13.82 -27.18
C ASP A 243 26.02 -12.68 -27.65
N VAL A 244 25.85 -11.51 -27.07
CA VAL A 244 26.63 -10.30 -27.38
C VAL A 244 28.02 -10.33 -26.73
N THR A 245 28.13 -11.08 -25.63
CA THR A 245 29.39 -11.21 -24.86
C THR A 245 30.29 -12.25 -25.45
N GLY A 246 29.78 -13.21 -26.26
CA GLY A 246 30.54 -14.31 -26.83
C GLY A 246 30.86 -15.42 -25.85
N ASP A 247 30.14 -15.53 -24.74
CA ASP A 247 30.34 -16.52 -23.70
C ASP A 247 29.52 -17.81 -23.90
N GLY A 248 28.70 -17.85 -24.95
CA GLY A 248 27.86 -18.97 -25.33
C GLY A 248 26.49 -19.00 -24.66
N VAL A 249 26.15 -17.96 -23.87
CA VAL A 249 24.85 -17.79 -23.22
C VAL A 249 24.15 -16.56 -23.86
N PRO A 250 22.87 -16.65 -24.26
CA PRO A 250 22.13 -15.49 -24.73
C PRO A 250 22.01 -14.41 -23.66
N ASP A 251 22.27 -13.16 -24.01
CA ASP A 251 22.08 -12.01 -23.14
C ASP A 251 20.61 -11.57 -23.11
N SER A 252 20.11 -11.13 -21.95
CA SER A 252 18.80 -10.51 -21.81
C SER A 252 18.83 -9.07 -22.31
N THR A 253 17.72 -8.63 -22.92
CA THR A 253 17.59 -7.29 -23.46
C THR A 253 16.26 -6.66 -23.06
N PRO A 254 16.22 -5.37 -22.68
CA PRO A 254 14.98 -4.68 -22.37
C PRO A 254 14.09 -4.56 -23.61
N TRP A 255 12.79 -4.79 -23.46
CA TRP A 255 11.85 -4.60 -24.55
C TRP A 255 11.19 -3.22 -24.57
N GLY A 256 11.34 -2.45 -23.55
CA GLY A 256 10.89 -1.08 -23.44
C GLY A 256 11.03 -0.54 -22.03
N ALA A 257 10.81 0.73 -21.89
CA ALA A 257 10.76 1.41 -20.61
C ALA A 257 10.01 2.74 -20.70
N GLN A 258 9.74 3.35 -19.56
CA GLN A 258 9.24 4.71 -19.50
C GLN A 258 10.00 5.50 -18.44
N THR A 259 10.10 6.80 -18.67
CA THR A 259 10.39 7.80 -17.66
C THR A 259 9.14 8.60 -17.39
N GLU A 260 8.96 8.98 -16.15
CA GLU A 260 7.78 9.70 -15.70
C GLU A 260 8.18 10.77 -14.69
N ALA A 261 7.52 11.93 -14.79
CA ALA A 261 7.51 12.95 -13.76
C ALA A 261 6.05 13.29 -13.47
N THR A 262 5.68 13.30 -12.20
CA THR A 262 4.29 13.44 -11.81
C THR A 262 4.15 14.48 -10.72
N GLU A 263 3.27 15.44 -10.96
CA GLU A 263 2.77 16.38 -9.97
C GLU A 263 1.63 15.71 -9.21
N ILE A 264 1.78 15.56 -7.89
CA ILE A 264 0.79 14.85 -7.08
C ILE A 264 0.20 15.79 -6.04
N GLN A 265 -1.10 16.02 -6.12
CA GLN A 265 -1.87 16.64 -5.04
C GLN A 265 -2.72 15.58 -4.33
N GLN A 266 -2.56 15.47 -3.03
CA GLN A 266 -3.31 14.55 -2.17
C GLN A 266 -4.07 15.36 -1.12
N ASP A 267 -5.40 15.27 -1.16
CA ASP A 267 -6.28 15.94 -0.20
C ASP A 267 -6.89 14.86 0.72
N ARG A 268 -6.59 14.94 2.02
CA ARG A 268 -7.18 14.07 3.06
C ARG A 268 -8.09 14.88 3.95
N MET A 269 -9.28 14.36 4.19
CA MET A 269 -10.24 14.97 5.12
C MET A 269 -10.86 13.87 5.98
N ALA A 270 -10.90 14.07 7.28
CA ALA A 270 -11.64 13.18 8.17
C ALA A 270 -12.47 13.96 9.18
N LEU A 271 -13.58 13.34 9.59
CA LEU A 271 -14.46 13.80 10.65
C LEU A 271 -14.85 12.59 11.50
N SER A 272 -14.64 12.68 12.82
CA SER A 272 -15.12 11.69 13.77
C SER A 272 -15.96 12.35 14.84
N GLY A 273 -16.94 11.59 15.36
CA GLY A 273 -17.76 12.06 16.47
C GLY A 273 -18.22 10.89 17.32
N ALA A 274 -18.35 11.12 18.63
CA ALA A 274 -18.91 10.15 19.55
C ALA A 274 -19.77 10.83 20.62
N ALA A 275 -20.82 10.11 21.03
CA ALA A 275 -21.63 10.43 22.20
C ALA A 275 -21.67 9.22 23.12
N GLN A 276 -21.34 9.43 24.40
CA GLN A 276 -21.29 8.37 25.39
C GLN A 276 -22.17 8.76 26.57
N TRP A 277 -23.04 7.86 26.95
CA TRP A 277 -24.07 8.12 27.97
C TRP A 277 -24.20 6.95 28.95
N ARG A 278 -24.08 7.24 30.25
CA ARG A 278 -24.31 6.30 31.36
C ARG A 278 -25.57 6.71 32.12
N PRO A 279 -26.79 6.42 31.59
CA PRO A 279 -28.06 6.83 32.26
C PRO A 279 -28.21 6.26 33.64
N THR A 280 -27.63 5.12 33.90
CA THR A 280 -27.57 4.44 35.18
C THR A 280 -26.20 3.80 35.39
N SER A 281 -25.89 3.34 36.58
CA SER A 281 -24.58 2.69 36.87
C SER A 281 -24.38 1.35 36.13
N ASN A 282 -25.47 0.79 35.56
CA ASN A 282 -25.46 -0.50 34.91
C ASN A 282 -25.82 -0.45 33.42
N ILE A 283 -25.95 0.76 32.84
CA ILE A 283 -26.19 0.93 31.38
C ILE A 283 -25.23 1.98 30.87
N GLU A 284 -24.54 1.62 29.81
CA GLU A 284 -23.74 2.53 28.99
C GLU A 284 -24.17 2.42 27.53
N VAL A 285 -24.35 3.57 26.88
CA VAL A 285 -24.68 3.68 25.47
C VAL A 285 -23.57 4.52 24.80
N LYS A 286 -22.98 4.00 23.74
CA LYS A 286 -22.02 4.72 22.91
C LYS A 286 -22.50 4.72 21.46
N ALA A 287 -22.63 5.89 20.88
CA ALA A 287 -22.83 6.09 19.45
C ALA A 287 -21.59 6.79 18.89
N ASP A 288 -21.04 6.28 17.82
CA ASP A 288 -19.87 6.83 17.17
C ASP A 288 -19.94 6.73 15.66
N ALA A 289 -19.27 7.66 14.99
CA ALA A 289 -19.11 7.66 13.54
C ALA A 289 -17.77 8.26 13.14
N LEU A 290 -17.22 7.73 12.04
CA LEU A 290 -16.03 8.23 11.36
C LEU A 290 -16.35 8.35 9.87
N TYR A 291 -16.04 9.49 9.29
CA TYR A 291 -16.03 9.73 7.85
C TYR A 291 -14.62 10.13 7.44
N SER A 292 -14.13 9.55 6.36
CA SER A 292 -12.86 9.93 5.75
C SER A 292 -12.99 9.99 4.24
N ALA A 293 -12.33 10.98 3.64
CA ALA A 293 -12.19 11.12 2.19
C ALA A 293 -10.74 11.42 1.84
N TYR A 294 -10.23 10.72 0.84
CA TYR A 294 -8.90 10.88 0.31
C TYR A 294 -9.00 11.05 -1.20
N THR A 295 -8.52 12.16 -1.71
CA THR A 295 -8.56 12.50 -3.13
C THR A 295 -7.14 12.67 -3.64
N ILE A 296 -6.84 12.07 -4.77
CA ILE A 296 -5.56 12.15 -5.48
C ILE A 296 -5.84 12.80 -6.82
N HIS A 297 -5.01 13.75 -7.17
CA HIS A 297 -4.96 14.36 -8.48
C HIS A 297 -3.52 14.38 -8.95
N GLU A 298 -3.26 13.82 -10.13
CA GLU A 298 -1.94 13.76 -10.73
C GLU A 298 -1.97 14.38 -12.12
N ASP A 299 -1.00 15.24 -12.39
CA ASP A 299 -0.63 15.62 -13.73
C ASP A 299 0.66 14.87 -14.06
N GLN A 300 0.58 13.98 -15.06
CA GLN A 300 1.62 13.03 -15.39
C GLN A 300 2.26 13.40 -16.71
N PHE A 301 3.58 13.48 -16.71
CA PHE A 301 4.41 13.64 -17.89
C PHE A 301 5.23 12.39 -18.08
N GLN A 302 4.97 11.65 -19.16
CA GLN A 302 5.63 10.36 -19.38
C GLN A 302 6.28 10.35 -20.75
N GLN A 303 7.38 9.65 -20.85
CA GLN A 303 8.01 9.32 -22.11
C GLN A 303 8.18 7.81 -22.19
N TRP A 304 7.44 7.21 -23.11
CA TRP A 304 7.50 5.78 -23.38
C TRP A 304 8.44 5.51 -24.53
N TYR A 305 9.39 4.66 -24.31
CA TYR A 305 10.28 4.17 -25.35
C TYR A 305 10.20 2.67 -25.38
N GLY A 306 9.46 2.23 -26.34
CA GLY A 306 9.26 0.83 -26.63
C GLY A 306 9.81 0.53 -27.98
N ARG A 307 9.96 -0.72 -28.19
CA ARG A 307 10.28 -1.26 -29.46
C ARG A 307 8.98 -1.61 -30.18
N ASN A 308 8.70 -0.97 -31.27
CA ASN A 308 7.83 -1.58 -32.26
C ASN A 308 8.52 -2.83 -32.76
N ASN A 309 8.12 -3.99 -32.22
CA ASN A 309 8.67 -5.30 -32.52
C ASN A 309 10.17 -5.47 -32.19
N ASN A 310 10.42 -5.91 -30.97
CA ASN A 310 11.65 -6.55 -30.51
C ASN A 310 12.91 -5.70 -30.36
N MET A 311 13.09 -5.02 -29.18
CA MET A 311 14.44 -4.59 -28.77
C MET A 311 15.42 -5.78 -28.59
N GLY A 312 14.97 -7.06 -28.69
CA GLY A 312 15.74 -8.27 -28.64
C GLY A 312 16.39 -8.66 -29.93
N ASP A 313 16.06 -8.01 -31.03
CA ASP A 313 16.60 -8.43 -32.32
C ASP A 313 17.84 -7.65 -32.73
N TYR A 314 18.87 -7.74 -31.91
CA TYR A 314 20.20 -7.24 -32.26
C TYR A 314 20.86 -8.03 -33.40
N THR A 315 20.27 -9.11 -33.84
CA THR A 315 20.89 -10.09 -34.72
C THR A 315 20.21 -10.27 -36.04
N TYR A 316 19.17 -9.46 -36.37
CA TYR A 316 18.63 -9.54 -37.71
C TYR A 316 19.72 -9.12 -38.70
N PRO A 317 20.29 -10.09 -39.41
CA PRO A 317 21.13 -9.76 -40.56
C PRO A 317 20.24 -9.04 -41.55
N GLN A 318 20.80 -8.05 -42.22
CA GLN A 318 20.21 -7.16 -43.22
C GLN A 318 19.41 -7.83 -44.38
N ASN A 319 18.97 -9.07 -44.23
CA ASN A 319 18.32 -9.86 -45.25
C ASN A 319 16.84 -10.12 -45.02
N ASP A 320 16.23 -9.63 -43.96
CA ASP A 320 14.80 -9.77 -43.85
C ASP A 320 14.07 -8.75 -44.70
N ASN A 321 13.31 -9.32 -45.62
CA ASN A 321 12.48 -8.63 -46.62
C ASN A 321 11.38 -7.71 -46.05
N TRP A 322 11.42 -7.36 -44.78
CA TRP A 322 10.53 -6.37 -44.17
C TRP A 322 10.84 -4.97 -44.66
N CYS A 323 12.07 -4.67 -45.00
CA CYS A 323 12.47 -3.40 -45.62
C CYS A 323 12.16 -3.30 -47.12
N GLY A 324 11.44 -4.22 -47.68
CA GLY A 324 11.18 -4.27 -49.13
C GLY A 324 9.78 -4.71 -49.54
N GLY A 325 8.86 -4.94 -48.58
CA GLY A 325 7.47 -5.25 -48.85
C GLY A 325 6.70 -4.00 -49.27
N SER A 326 5.70 -4.19 -50.12
CA SER A 326 4.77 -3.15 -50.60
C SER A 326 3.84 -2.58 -49.55
N ASP A 327 4.09 -2.88 -48.29
CA ASP A 327 3.31 -2.41 -47.16
C ASP A 327 3.83 -1.05 -46.68
N SER A 328 2.98 -0.06 -46.77
CA SER A 328 3.22 1.35 -46.51
C SER A 328 3.65 1.70 -45.03
N TRP A 329 3.94 0.72 -44.21
CA TRP A 329 4.39 0.83 -42.83
C TRP A 329 5.91 0.82 -42.64
N ALA A 330 6.66 0.52 -43.70
CA ALA A 330 8.12 0.58 -43.70
C ALA A 330 8.59 2.03 -43.95
N TYR A 331 8.19 2.96 -43.11
CA TYR A 331 8.85 4.26 -43.11
C TYR A 331 10.26 4.08 -42.54
N ASP A 332 11.22 4.24 -43.47
CA ASP A 332 12.64 4.48 -43.25
C ASP A 332 13.53 3.33 -42.73
N CYS A 333 13.48 2.21 -43.40
CA CYS A 333 14.70 1.44 -43.54
C CYS A 333 15.74 2.24 -44.28
N VAL A 334 16.58 3.01 -43.60
CA VAL A 334 17.73 3.63 -44.26
C VAL A 334 18.68 2.50 -44.68
N SER A 335 18.73 2.25 -45.97
CA SER A 335 19.57 1.18 -46.55
C SER A 335 21.02 1.40 -46.09
N GLY A 336 21.58 0.48 -45.35
CA GLY A 336 22.96 0.50 -44.94
C GLY A 336 23.24 0.71 -43.44
N THR A 337 22.23 0.84 -42.62
CA THR A 337 22.44 0.95 -41.15
C THR A 337 22.22 -0.40 -40.48
N THR A 338 23.28 -0.95 -39.91
CA THR A 338 23.19 -2.11 -39.02
C THR A 338 22.50 -1.67 -37.75
N GLY A 339 21.34 -2.23 -37.39
CA GLY A 339 20.59 -1.92 -36.15
C GLY A 339 21.25 -2.41 -34.86
N THR A 340 22.54 -2.70 -34.86
CA THR A 340 23.29 -3.05 -33.67
C THR A 340 23.60 -1.79 -32.85
N PRO A 341 23.20 -1.72 -31.58
CA PRO A 341 23.61 -0.62 -30.73
C PRO A 341 25.12 -0.55 -30.59
N ASP A 342 25.67 0.65 -30.65
CA ASP A 342 27.09 0.89 -30.37
C ASP A 342 27.33 1.03 -28.86
N ASN A 343 28.54 0.72 -28.42
CA ASN A 343 28.98 0.92 -27.06
C ASN A 343 28.10 0.22 -26.01
N LEU A 344 27.81 -1.05 -26.26
CA LEU A 344 27.00 -1.87 -25.36
C LEU A 344 27.63 -1.96 -23.97
N ILE A 345 26.78 -1.82 -22.94
CA ILE A 345 27.09 -2.11 -21.56
C ILE A 345 26.34 -3.38 -21.20
N VAL A 346 27.08 -4.46 -20.94
CA VAL A 346 26.48 -5.74 -20.52
C VAL A 346 26.90 -6.03 -19.08
N GLN A 347 25.93 -6.36 -18.23
CA GLN A 347 26.16 -6.74 -16.84
C GLN A 347 25.37 -8.00 -16.52
N ASN A 348 26.04 -9.04 -16.03
CA ASN A 348 25.40 -10.32 -15.65
C ASN A 348 24.50 -10.93 -16.74
N GLY A 349 24.94 -10.88 -17.99
CA GLY A 349 24.15 -11.37 -19.11
C GLY A 349 22.97 -10.47 -19.50
N VAL A 350 22.98 -9.19 -19.11
CA VAL A 350 21.92 -8.21 -19.42
C VAL A 350 22.52 -7.03 -20.15
N ILE A 351 21.95 -6.67 -21.28
CA ILE A 351 22.26 -5.44 -21.99
C ILE A 351 21.60 -4.29 -21.23
N SER A 352 22.38 -3.59 -20.44
CA SER A 352 21.93 -2.53 -19.54
C SER A 352 22.24 -1.12 -20.04
N GLY A 353 22.92 -1.00 -21.22
CA GLY A 353 23.24 0.30 -21.78
C GLY A 353 23.78 0.20 -23.21
N GLY A 354 23.74 1.33 -23.92
CA GLY A 354 24.24 1.44 -25.29
C GLY A 354 23.74 2.67 -26.03
N THR A 355 24.00 2.71 -27.33
CA THR A 355 23.50 3.75 -28.22
C THR A 355 22.72 3.08 -29.34
N PHE A 356 21.43 3.32 -29.43
CA PHE A 356 20.59 2.94 -30.55
C PHE A 356 20.73 3.97 -31.66
N ARG A 357 20.74 3.51 -32.90
CA ARG A 357 20.79 4.35 -34.09
C ARG A 357 19.81 3.87 -35.16
N GLY A 358 19.03 4.78 -35.71
CA GLY A 358 18.04 4.47 -36.75
C GLY A 358 16.61 4.64 -36.27
N SER A 359 15.64 4.50 -37.17
CA SER A 359 14.24 4.87 -36.97
C SER A 359 13.37 3.77 -36.37
N TYR A 360 13.94 2.85 -35.59
CA TYR A 360 13.23 1.66 -35.12
C TYR A 360 12.74 1.72 -33.67
N PHE A 361 12.82 2.83 -33.00
CA PHE A 361 12.21 2.91 -31.68
C PHE A 361 11.09 3.96 -31.64
N SER A 362 9.96 3.55 -31.14
CA SER A 362 8.88 4.49 -30.85
C SER A 362 9.25 5.30 -29.61
N ASN A 363 9.03 6.58 -29.67
CA ASN A 363 9.15 7.46 -28.54
C ASN A 363 7.82 8.19 -28.41
N THR A 364 6.99 7.70 -27.49
CA THR A 364 5.66 8.28 -27.23
C THR A 364 5.74 9.16 -26.01
N ASN A 365 5.37 10.42 -26.17
CA ASN A 365 5.18 11.31 -25.02
C ASN A 365 3.73 11.25 -24.59
N VAL A 366 3.50 11.17 -23.30
CA VAL A 366 2.18 11.12 -22.68
C VAL A 366 2.04 12.31 -21.75
N ILE A 367 0.98 13.06 -21.93
CA ILE A 367 0.51 14.06 -20.98
C ILE A 367 -0.82 13.55 -20.48
N ALA A 368 -0.90 13.25 -19.19
CA ALA A 368 -2.08 12.61 -18.63
C ALA A 368 -2.53 13.27 -17.34
N ASN A 369 -3.80 13.07 -17.04
CA ASN A 369 -4.43 13.49 -15.80
C ASN A 369 -5.03 12.24 -15.14
N TYR A 370 -4.61 11.96 -13.89
CA TYR A 370 -5.19 10.91 -13.08
C TYR A 370 -5.94 11.49 -11.92
N ARG A 371 -7.13 10.99 -11.68
CA ARG A 371 -7.97 11.37 -10.54
C ARG A 371 -8.45 10.14 -9.83
N GLU A 372 -8.29 10.13 -8.52
CA GLU A 372 -8.77 9.04 -7.68
C GLU A 372 -9.37 9.62 -6.40
N ARG A 373 -10.48 9.04 -5.97
CA ARG A 373 -11.11 9.42 -4.71
C ARG A 373 -11.58 8.20 -3.96
N HIS A 374 -11.07 8.06 -2.74
CA HIS A 374 -11.54 7.10 -1.75
C HIS A 374 -12.44 7.80 -0.75
N THR A 375 -13.48 7.12 -0.31
CA THR A 375 -14.34 7.58 0.76
C THR A 375 -14.69 6.40 1.65
N LEU A 376 -14.67 6.64 2.96
CA LEU A 376 -15.10 5.67 3.97
C LEU A 376 -16.04 6.37 4.95
N ALA A 377 -17.17 5.75 5.22
CA ALA A 377 -18.03 6.08 6.33
C ALA A 377 -18.26 4.83 7.18
N VAL A 378 -18.05 4.94 8.49
CA VAL A 378 -18.34 3.87 9.43
C VAL A 378 -18.97 4.45 10.68
N GLY A 379 -19.99 3.78 11.20
CA GLY A 379 -20.62 4.21 12.44
C GLY A 379 -21.38 3.09 13.10
N GLY A 380 -21.71 3.27 14.36
CA GLY A 380 -22.46 2.28 15.10
C GLY A 380 -22.98 2.75 16.44
N LEU A 381 -23.79 1.88 17.01
CA LEU A 381 -24.41 2.02 18.30
C LEU A 381 -24.05 0.82 19.16
N ASN A 382 -23.39 1.06 20.28
CA ASN A 382 -23.04 0.05 21.28
C ASN A 382 -23.84 0.30 22.55
N VAL A 383 -24.44 -0.74 23.10
CA VAL A 383 -25.16 -0.71 24.37
C VAL A 383 -24.59 -1.78 25.28
N LYS A 384 -23.99 -1.38 26.39
CA LYS A 384 -23.53 -2.26 27.46
C LYS A 384 -24.50 -2.20 28.63
N TRP A 385 -24.99 -3.35 29.03
CA TRP A 385 -25.93 -3.52 30.13
C TRP A 385 -25.40 -4.57 31.11
N THR A 386 -25.41 -4.23 32.45
CA THR A 386 -24.88 -5.08 33.49
C THR A 386 -26.02 -5.50 34.44
N PRO A 387 -26.90 -6.46 34.01
CA PRO A 387 -27.98 -6.98 34.87
C PRO A 387 -27.43 -8.02 35.88
N GLY A 388 -27.28 -7.63 37.13
CA GLY A 388 -26.77 -8.51 38.18
C GLY A 388 -25.31 -8.87 37.93
N GLU A 389 -25.02 -10.13 37.74
CA GLU A 389 -23.67 -10.64 37.46
C GLU A 389 -23.31 -10.70 35.96
N TRP A 390 -24.28 -10.49 35.07
CA TRP A 390 -24.05 -10.53 33.63
C TRP A 390 -23.57 -9.18 33.09
N VAL A 391 -22.72 -9.23 32.09
CA VAL A 391 -22.45 -8.10 31.21
C VAL A 391 -22.97 -8.47 29.85
N VAL A 392 -23.95 -7.72 29.32
CA VAL A 392 -24.50 -7.93 27.97
C VAL A 392 -24.16 -6.74 27.12
N THR A 393 -23.59 -6.98 25.95
CA THR A 393 -23.24 -5.94 24.98
C THR A 393 -23.92 -6.19 23.66
N GLY A 394 -24.68 -5.22 23.18
CA GLY A 394 -25.26 -5.23 21.83
C GLY A 394 -24.59 -4.18 20.98
N ASP A 395 -24.23 -4.52 19.75
CA ASP A 395 -23.62 -3.61 18.80
C ASP A 395 -24.32 -3.70 17.43
N LEU A 396 -24.61 -2.52 16.86
CA LEU A 396 -25.12 -2.37 15.50
C LEU A 396 -24.16 -1.45 14.75
N SER A 397 -23.75 -1.88 13.58
CA SER A 397 -22.80 -1.11 12.77
C SER A 397 -23.15 -1.11 11.28
N HIS A 398 -22.73 -0.02 10.65
CA HIS A 398 -22.75 0.12 9.18
C HIS A 398 -21.46 0.78 8.73
N SER A 399 -20.87 0.24 7.66
CA SER A 399 -19.71 0.78 6.99
C SER A 399 -19.92 0.80 5.49
N GLU A 400 -19.57 1.91 4.85
CA GLU A 400 -19.65 2.08 3.41
C GLU A 400 -18.33 2.68 2.92
N ALA A 401 -17.78 2.10 1.86
CA ALA A 401 -16.58 2.61 1.21
C ALA A 401 -16.74 2.64 -0.30
N TRP A 402 -16.20 3.66 -0.94
CA TRP A 402 -16.19 3.78 -2.40
C TRP A 402 -14.88 4.37 -2.91
N ARG A 403 -14.53 3.93 -4.11
CA ARG A 403 -13.45 4.44 -4.91
C ARG A 403 -13.99 4.83 -6.27
N ASN A 404 -13.59 6.01 -6.73
CA ASN A 404 -13.81 6.44 -8.10
C ASN A 404 -12.46 6.87 -8.64
N ASN A 405 -12.06 6.37 -9.78
CA ASN A 405 -10.84 6.78 -10.46
C ASN A 405 -11.04 6.86 -11.97
N SER A 406 -10.21 7.65 -12.59
CA SER A 406 -10.08 7.79 -14.03
C SER A 406 -8.68 8.20 -14.41
N TRP A 407 -8.22 7.75 -15.54
CA TRP A 407 -7.00 8.18 -16.19
C TRP A 407 -7.34 8.70 -17.58
N GLU A 408 -6.94 9.93 -17.87
CA GLU A 408 -7.18 10.60 -19.14
C GLU A 408 -5.84 10.98 -19.73
N SER A 409 -5.57 10.66 -20.99
CA SER A 409 -4.26 10.90 -21.60
C SER A 409 -4.33 11.45 -23.01
N ILE A 410 -3.31 12.20 -23.36
CA ILE A 410 -2.98 12.64 -24.71
C ILE A 410 -1.63 12.03 -25.05
N LEU A 411 -1.59 11.19 -26.07
CA LEU A 411 -0.39 10.53 -26.52
C LEU A 411 0.10 11.17 -27.82
N THR A 412 1.40 11.43 -27.88
CA THR A 412 2.05 11.98 -29.08
C THR A 412 3.23 11.15 -29.46
N GLU A 413 3.38 10.92 -30.77
CA GLU A 413 4.59 10.29 -31.26
C GLU A 413 5.66 11.32 -31.60
N SER A 414 6.89 10.98 -31.27
CA SER A 414 8.09 11.69 -31.69
C SER A 414 9.05 10.74 -32.39
N TYR A 415 9.83 11.29 -33.30
CA TYR A 415 10.70 10.52 -34.21
C TYR A 415 12.18 10.87 -34.03
N PRO A 416 12.78 10.56 -32.90
CA PRO A 416 14.23 10.74 -32.72
C PRO A 416 14.98 9.77 -33.62
N THR A 417 16.18 10.16 -34.04
CA THR A 417 17.01 9.37 -34.95
C THR A 417 17.99 8.46 -34.23
N SER A 418 18.30 8.77 -32.96
CA SER A 418 19.11 7.90 -32.12
C SER A 418 18.80 8.14 -30.64
N ALA A 419 19.17 7.18 -29.78
CA ALA A 419 19.05 7.27 -28.33
C ALA A 419 20.25 6.63 -27.61
N LYS A 420 20.64 7.21 -26.50
CA LYS A 420 21.58 6.63 -25.53
C LYS A 420 20.84 6.24 -24.28
N PHE A 421 21.13 5.08 -23.76
CA PHE A 421 20.56 4.62 -22.50
C PHE A 421 21.61 3.98 -21.60
N ASN A 422 21.39 4.01 -20.30
CA ASN A 422 22.19 3.30 -19.32
C ASN A 422 21.32 3.03 -18.06
N TRP A 423 20.98 1.76 -17.86
CA TRP A 423 20.19 1.25 -16.74
C TRP A 423 20.99 0.27 -15.89
N SER A 424 22.31 0.39 -15.95
CA SER A 424 23.24 -0.52 -15.26
C SER A 424 23.00 -0.51 -13.75
N ASN A 425 23.19 -1.66 -13.12
CA ASN A 425 23.10 -1.77 -11.67
C ASN A 425 24.06 -0.80 -10.96
N GLY A 426 23.53 -0.05 -9.99
CA GLY A 426 24.28 0.93 -9.21
C GLY A 426 24.50 2.28 -9.89
N VAL A 427 23.90 2.49 -11.05
CA VAL A 427 23.88 3.78 -11.76
C VAL A 427 22.45 4.32 -11.73
N VAL A 428 22.30 5.63 -11.68
CA VAL A 428 21.03 6.30 -11.91
C VAL A 428 20.63 6.03 -13.36
N PRO A 429 19.39 5.55 -13.62
CA PRO A 429 18.95 5.27 -14.98
C PRO A 429 19.04 6.53 -15.86
N SER A 430 19.43 6.36 -17.10
CA SER A 430 19.48 7.46 -18.07
C SER A 430 19.01 7.03 -19.43
N TYR A 431 18.27 7.92 -20.08
CA TYR A 431 17.83 7.77 -21.44
C TYR A 431 17.85 9.13 -22.13
N GLN A 432 18.44 9.25 -23.30
CA GLN A 432 18.52 10.51 -24.04
C GLN A 432 18.30 10.26 -25.50
N THR A 433 17.34 10.96 -26.10
CA THR A 433 17.02 10.94 -27.52
C THR A 433 17.74 12.05 -28.28
N TYR A 434 18.02 11.81 -29.56
CA TYR A 434 18.76 12.73 -30.41
C TYR A 434 18.12 12.82 -31.80
N SER A 435 18.15 14.02 -32.38
CA SER A 435 17.63 14.30 -33.71
C SER A 435 18.61 13.92 -34.86
N ASP A 436 19.82 13.52 -34.49
CA ASP A 436 20.84 13.11 -35.50
C ASP A 436 21.33 11.68 -35.20
N TYR A 437 21.71 11.00 -36.27
CA TYR A 437 22.22 9.62 -36.24
C TYR A 437 23.47 9.44 -35.37
N ASN A 438 24.30 10.45 -35.30
CA ASN A 438 25.53 10.41 -34.50
C ASN A 438 25.31 10.65 -33.01
N ALA A 439 24.09 10.87 -32.57
CA ALA A 439 23.70 11.15 -31.17
C ALA A 439 24.49 12.33 -30.57
N THR A 440 24.53 13.43 -31.29
CA THR A 440 25.22 14.68 -30.90
C THR A 440 24.25 15.83 -30.68
N GLN A 441 23.08 15.85 -31.35
CA GLN A 441 22.07 16.89 -31.23
C GLN A 441 20.88 16.35 -30.44
N VAL A 442 20.72 16.80 -29.19
CA VAL A 442 19.61 16.39 -28.31
C VAL A 442 18.27 16.71 -29.01
N TYR A 443 17.37 15.74 -29.01
CA TYR A 443 16.03 15.89 -29.54
C TYR A 443 15.22 16.89 -28.71
N ASN A 444 14.46 17.74 -29.37
CA ASN A 444 13.59 18.71 -28.72
C ASN A 444 12.13 18.21 -28.78
N PRO A 445 11.53 17.68 -27.70
CA PRO A 445 10.17 17.17 -27.72
C PRO A 445 9.09 18.24 -27.86
N SER A 446 9.39 19.52 -27.62
CA SER A 446 8.45 20.62 -27.86
C SER A 446 8.47 21.16 -29.28
N ASP A 447 9.29 20.58 -30.18
CA ASP A 447 9.23 20.91 -31.60
C ASP A 447 8.00 20.28 -32.23
N VAL A 448 6.92 21.04 -32.28
CA VAL A 448 5.61 20.61 -32.81
C VAL A 448 5.65 20.14 -34.25
N THR A 449 6.70 20.47 -35.01
CA THR A 449 6.85 19.97 -36.38
C THR A 449 7.14 18.47 -36.47
N ASN A 450 7.57 17.90 -35.33
CA ASN A 450 7.91 16.49 -35.16
C ASN A 450 7.04 15.78 -34.11
N GLN A 451 6.00 16.44 -33.61
CA GLN A 451 5.06 15.87 -32.64
C GLN A 451 3.68 15.75 -33.28
N TRP A 452 3.15 14.54 -33.27
CA TRP A 452 1.85 14.22 -33.84
C TRP A 452 1.03 13.41 -32.83
N THR A 453 -0.23 13.81 -32.60
CA THR A 453 -1.18 12.96 -31.90
C THR A 453 -1.60 11.81 -32.80
N GLN A 454 -1.63 10.62 -32.27
CA GLN A 454 -2.12 9.44 -32.97
C GLN A 454 -3.61 9.23 -32.71
N ASP A 455 -4.33 8.66 -33.63
CA ASP A 455 -5.77 8.51 -33.59
C ASP A 455 -6.27 7.37 -32.69
N TYR A 456 -5.44 6.39 -32.40
CA TYR A 456 -5.80 5.26 -31.56
C TYR A 456 -5.34 5.40 -30.10
N LEU A 457 -4.53 6.41 -29.81
CA LEU A 457 -4.00 6.67 -28.50
C LEU A 457 -4.34 8.08 -27.94
N PRO A 458 -4.67 9.09 -28.75
CA PRO A 458 -4.95 10.41 -28.23
C PRO A 458 -6.26 10.44 -27.46
N GLY A 459 -6.28 10.94 -26.26
CA GLY A 459 -7.49 11.02 -25.47
C GLY A 459 -8.03 9.65 -25.05
N ASN A 460 -7.14 8.74 -24.69
CA ASN A 460 -7.55 7.51 -24.02
C ASN A 460 -8.15 7.86 -22.65
N VAL A 461 -9.34 7.36 -22.37
CA VAL A 461 -10.04 7.52 -21.11
C VAL A 461 -10.27 6.13 -20.51
N ASP A 462 -9.45 5.79 -19.51
CA ASP A 462 -9.63 4.64 -18.63
C ASP A 462 -10.43 5.06 -17.42
N GLY A 463 -11.70 4.74 -17.41
CA GLY A 463 -12.63 5.14 -16.37
C GLY A 463 -13.86 5.88 -16.94
N PRO A 464 -14.79 6.27 -16.09
CA PRO A 464 -14.78 6.08 -14.64
C PRO A 464 -14.79 4.63 -14.20
N GLU A 465 -13.91 4.31 -13.27
CA GLU A 465 -13.94 3.07 -12.52
C GLU A 465 -14.60 3.32 -11.17
N HIS A 466 -15.56 2.50 -10.80
CA HIS A 466 -16.30 2.62 -9.55
C HIS A 466 -16.23 1.32 -8.75
N THR A 467 -15.71 1.40 -7.55
CA THR A 467 -15.79 0.33 -6.55
C THR A 467 -16.65 0.80 -5.40
N MET A 468 -17.60 -0.02 -4.96
CA MET A 468 -18.47 0.27 -3.82
C MET A 468 -18.57 -0.96 -2.93
N ASP A 469 -18.40 -0.76 -1.63
CA ASP A 469 -18.46 -1.80 -0.59
C ASP A 469 -19.38 -1.33 0.53
N ASN A 470 -20.42 -2.12 0.83
CA ASN A 470 -21.37 -1.87 1.89
C ASN A 470 -21.39 -3.05 2.85
N LEU A 471 -21.22 -2.77 4.14
CA LEU A 471 -21.16 -3.75 5.21
C LEU A 471 -22.06 -3.31 6.36
N SER A 472 -23.02 -4.15 6.74
CA SER A 472 -23.85 -3.95 7.92
C SER A 472 -23.72 -5.14 8.84
N ALA A 473 -23.60 -4.90 10.16
CA ALA A 473 -23.49 -5.97 11.13
C ALA A 473 -24.29 -5.71 12.41
N ALA A 474 -24.71 -6.80 13.02
CA ALA A 474 -25.32 -6.82 14.36
C ALA A 474 -24.62 -7.90 15.20
N GLN A 475 -24.23 -7.55 16.42
CA GLN A 475 -23.54 -8.43 17.35
C GLN A 475 -24.21 -8.36 18.73
N LEU A 476 -24.25 -9.49 19.43
CA LEU A 476 -24.72 -9.59 20.79
C LEU A 476 -23.79 -10.52 21.57
N ASP A 477 -23.19 -9.97 22.63
CA ASP A 477 -22.27 -10.68 23.50
C ASP A 477 -22.80 -10.69 24.93
N ALA A 478 -22.48 -11.75 25.68
CA ALA A 478 -22.83 -11.87 27.08
C ALA A 478 -21.70 -12.56 27.85
N THR A 479 -21.23 -11.87 28.89
CA THR A 479 -20.19 -12.35 29.83
C THR A 479 -20.81 -12.65 31.17
N LYS A 480 -20.52 -13.81 31.71
CA LYS A 480 -20.88 -14.19 33.05
C LYS A 480 -19.67 -14.56 33.89
N PRO A 481 -19.34 -13.83 34.96
CA PRO A 481 -18.37 -14.27 35.92
C PRO A 481 -18.75 -15.65 36.52
N LEU A 482 -17.78 -16.52 36.69
CA LEU A 482 -17.90 -17.85 37.23
C LEU A 482 -17.11 -17.89 38.58
N GLY A 483 -17.66 -18.47 39.58
CA GLY A 483 -17.00 -18.61 40.91
C GLY A 483 -15.99 -19.75 40.99
N GLY A 484 -15.52 -20.28 39.85
CA GLY A 484 -14.59 -21.43 39.82
C GLY A 484 -13.13 -21.02 40.02
N SER A 485 -12.30 -21.96 40.43
CA SER A 485 -10.87 -21.72 40.63
C SER A 485 -10.07 -21.70 39.35
N LEU A 486 -10.56 -22.31 38.26
CA LEU A 486 -9.92 -22.34 36.94
C LEU A 486 -10.65 -21.43 35.95
N PHE A 487 -11.99 -21.50 35.94
CA PHE A 487 -12.83 -20.73 35.01
C PHE A 487 -13.33 -19.49 35.74
N SER A 488 -12.87 -18.31 35.31
CA SER A 488 -13.21 -17.03 35.94
C SER A 488 -14.44 -16.40 35.29
N ALA A 489 -14.66 -16.59 33.99
CA ALA A 489 -15.86 -16.15 33.29
C ALA A 489 -16.22 -17.08 32.09
N LEU A 490 -17.45 -16.93 31.64
CA LEU A 490 -17.95 -17.49 30.39
C LEU A 490 -18.42 -16.34 29.50
N ASP A 491 -17.85 -16.26 28.29
CA ASP A 491 -18.27 -15.35 27.24
C ASP A 491 -18.95 -16.13 26.12
N VAL A 492 -20.08 -15.63 25.65
CA VAL A 492 -20.80 -16.17 24.49
C VAL A 492 -21.27 -15.01 23.62
N GLY A 493 -21.23 -15.21 22.33
CA GLY A 493 -21.72 -14.18 21.42
C GLY A 493 -22.19 -14.73 20.09
N VAL A 494 -22.96 -13.89 19.41
CA VAL A 494 -23.44 -14.15 18.03
C VAL A 494 -23.29 -12.87 17.22
N ARG A 495 -22.93 -13.02 15.96
CA ARG A 495 -22.78 -11.93 15.00
C ARG A 495 -23.40 -12.31 13.66
N TYR A 496 -24.11 -11.39 13.07
CA TYR A 496 -24.51 -11.44 11.66
C TYR A 496 -23.92 -10.25 10.94
N ALA A 497 -23.37 -10.48 9.75
CA ALA A 497 -22.89 -9.42 8.86
C ALA A 497 -23.30 -9.70 7.42
N GLY A 498 -23.85 -8.68 6.76
CA GLY A 498 -24.15 -8.71 5.32
C GLY A 498 -23.26 -7.70 4.61
N ARG A 499 -22.51 -8.14 3.61
CA ARG A 499 -21.61 -7.34 2.78
C ARG A 499 -21.98 -7.42 1.32
N VAL A 500 -21.92 -6.30 0.62
CA VAL A 500 -22.10 -6.23 -0.83
C VAL A 500 -21.03 -5.36 -1.41
N LYS A 501 -20.22 -5.96 -2.27
CA LYS A 501 -19.20 -5.24 -3.03
C LYS A 501 -19.51 -5.31 -4.53
N SER A 502 -19.35 -4.19 -5.22
CA SER A 502 -19.54 -4.08 -6.66
C SER A 502 -18.43 -3.25 -7.30
N HIS A 503 -18.17 -3.55 -8.55
CA HIS A 503 -17.18 -2.89 -9.37
C HIS A 503 -17.72 -2.71 -10.78
N THR A 504 -17.44 -1.54 -11.38
CA THR A 504 -17.79 -1.22 -12.76
C THR A 504 -16.68 -0.36 -13.37
N MET A 505 -16.43 -0.52 -14.65
CA MET A 505 -15.42 0.23 -15.39
C MET A 505 -15.93 0.57 -16.78
N GLN A 506 -15.59 1.75 -17.25
CA GLN A 506 -15.79 2.19 -18.63
C GLN A 506 -14.43 2.58 -19.24
N GLU A 507 -14.32 2.43 -20.53
CA GLU A 507 -13.13 2.78 -21.30
C GLU A 507 -13.55 3.25 -22.68
N TRP A 508 -12.89 4.27 -23.21
CA TRP A 508 -13.09 4.72 -24.58
C TRP A 508 -11.94 5.57 -25.08
N ASP A 509 -11.82 5.65 -26.41
CA ASP A 509 -10.89 6.54 -27.10
C ASP A 509 -11.60 7.79 -27.61
N GLU A 510 -10.96 8.92 -27.50
CA GLU A 510 -11.41 10.21 -28.04
C GLU A 510 -10.59 10.60 -29.26
N CYS A 511 -11.27 11.16 -30.26
CA CYS A 511 -10.65 11.54 -31.49
C CYS A 511 -10.37 13.04 -31.57
N PRO A 512 -9.13 13.46 -31.87
CA PRO A 512 -8.83 14.85 -32.11
C PRO A 512 -9.46 15.31 -33.43
N THR A 513 -10.44 16.19 -33.37
CA THR A 513 -11.06 16.80 -34.55
C THR A 513 -10.66 18.26 -34.75
N LYS A 514 -10.02 18.86 -33.73
CA LYS A 514 -9.49 20.22 -33.80
C LYS A 514 -7.98 20.15 -34.05
N GLY A 515 -7.46 21.06 -34.86
CA GLY A 515 -6.03 21.13 -35.19
C GLY A 515 -5.56 20.10 -36.18
N ALA A 516 -6.44 19.26 -36.72
CA ALA A 516 -6.12 18.33 -37.80
C ALA A 516 -5.68 19.08 -39.06
N VAL A 517 -4.69 18.56 -39.76
CA VAL A 517 -4.11 19.19 -40.99
C VAL A 517 -5.16 19.35 -42.07
N SER A 518 -6.15 18.46 -42.14
CA SER A 518 -7.38 18.65 -42.94
C SER A 518 -8.39 17.54 -42.56
N VAL A 519 -9.54 17.89 -42.03
CA VAL A 519 -10.67 16.98 -41.86
C VAL A 519 -11.15 16.40 -43.18
N ALA A 520 -10.99 17.18 -44.30
CA ALA A 520 -11.39 16.75 -45.63
C ALA A 520 -10.52 15.59 -46.14
N ASP A 521 -9.26 15.56 -45.81
CA ASP A 521 -8.33 14.50 -46.24
C ASP A 521 -8.60 13.18 -45.46
N PHE A 522 -9.04 13.29 -44.21
CA PHE A 522 -9.43 12.13 -43.38
C PHE A 522 -10.75 11.51 -43.87
N VAL A 523 -11.75 12.32 -44.16
CA VAL A 523 -13.03 11.85 -44.71
C VAL A 523 -12.84 11.28 -46.13
N ALA A 524 -11.96 11.86 -46.96
CA ALA A 524 -11.62 11.34 -48.29
C ALA A 524 -10.86 10.00 -48.22
N ALA A 525 -10.11 9.76 -47.16
CA ALA A 525 -9.43 8.50 -46.90
C ALA A 525 -10.31 7.42 -46.27
N GLY A 526 -11.55 7.74 -45.91
CA GLY A 526 -12.51 6.78 -45.38
C GLY A 526 -12.31 6.41 -43.90
N TYR A 527 -11.52 7.18 -43.18
CA TYR A 527 -11.29 6.95 -41.74
C TYR A 527 -12.44 7.46 -40.88
N SER A 528 -12.92 6.62 -39.99
CA SER A 528 -13.74 7.01 -38.89
C SER A 528 -12.99 6.71 -37.60
N CYS A 529 -13.01 7.61 -36.66
CA CYS A 529 -12.60 7.36 -35.26
C CYS A 529 -13.42 6.19 -34.73
N GLY A 530 -12.76 5.13 -34.31
CA GLY A 530 -13.38 3.86 -33.97
C GLY A 530 -13.33 2.78 -35.06
N ALA A 531 -12.71 3.03 -36.17
CA ALA A 531 -12.40 1.99 -37.17
C ALA A 531 -11.06 1.34 -36.81
N ALA A 532 -11.17 0.12 -36.34
CA ALA A 532 -10.16 -0.93 -36.21
C ALA A 532 -8.68 -0.53 -36.23
N PHE A 533 -8.03 -0.80 -35.13
CA PHE A 533 -6.59 -1.01 -35.02
C PHE A 533 -6.03 -1.56 -36.34
N GLY A 534 -5.20 -0.81 -37.01
CA GLY A 534 -4.32 -1.42 -37.98
C GLY A 534 -4.09 -0.77 -39.33
N THR A 535 -4.77 0.30 -39.76
CA THR A 535 -4.52 0.84 -41.09
C THR A 535 -4.68 2.36 -41.21
N GLY A 536 -3.72 3.14 -40.74
CA GLY A 536 -3.59 4.55 -41.05
C GLY A 536 -4.35 5.45 -40.08
N GLY A 537 -3.69 5.87 -39.06
CA GLY A 537 -4.21 6.71 -38.04
C GLY A 537 -4.53 8.15 -38.44
N ILE A 538 -5.43 8.77 -37.68
CA ILE A 538 -5.65 10.23 -37.73
C ILE A 538 -4.52 10.88 -36.95
N TYR A 539 -3.83 11.83 -37.53
CA TYR A 539 -2.78 12.59 -36.88
C TYR A 539 -3.18 14.03 -36.80
N ALA A 540 -3.11 14.61 -35.60
CA ALA A 540 -3.26 16.02 -35.38
C ALA A 540 -1.96 16.59 -34.81
N GLN A 541 -1.52 17.73 -35.31
CA GLN A 541 -0.38 18.43 -34.74
C GLN A 541 -0.76 19.11 -33.43
N LEU A 542 0.08 19.01 -32.42
CA LEU A 542 -0.12 19.69 -31.14
C LEU A 542 -0.17 21.21 -31.33
N PRO A 543 -1.02 21.93 -30.58
CA PRO A 543 -1.09 23.38 -30.59
C PRO A 543 0.25 23.99 -30.17
N GLN A 544 0.71 24.98 -30.92
CA GLN A 544 1.87 25.78 -30.52
C GLN A 544 1.51 26.72 -29.35
N GLY A 545 2.42 26.85 -28.42
CA GLY A 545 2.31 27.82 -27.33
C GLY A 545 1.85 27.25 -25.99
N ASP A 546 1.33 26.03 -25.96
CA ASP A 546 0.94 25.33 -24.73
C ASP A 546 1.92 24.21 -24.36
N LEU A 547 3.05 24.14 -25.04
CA LEU A 547 4.09 23.12 -24.84
C LEU A 547 5.37 23.73 -24.33
N GLY A 548 5.95 23.10 -23.33
CA GLY A 548 7.27 23.38 -22.78
C GLY A 548 8.16 22.14 -22.80
N ASN A 549 9.33 22.31 -22.25
CA ASN A 549 10.25 21.22 -21.97
C ASN A 549 10.82 21.36 -20.57
N PHE A 550 11.00 20.28 -19.87
CA PHE A 550 11.79 20.21 -18.65
C PHE A 550 12.70 18.97 -18.65
N THR A 551 13.65 18.95 -17.77
CA THR A 551 14.57 17.82 -17.62
C THR A 551 14.41 17.25 -16.22
N ILE A 552 14.17 15.95 -16.13
CA ILE A 552 14.17 15.22 -14.88
C ILE A 552 15.59 15.26 -14.30
N ARG A 553 15.76 15.79 -13.10
CA ARG A 553 17.11 16.03 -12.53
C ARG A 553 17.70 14.78 -11.91
N ASP A 554 16.88 13.99 -11.26
CA ASP A 554 17.31 12.79 -10.55
C ASP A 554 17.64 11.63 -11.48
N PHE A 555 17.22 11.74 -12.75
CA PHE A 555 17.69 10.89 -13.84
C PHE A 555 18.52 11.75 -14.80
N ASN A 556 19.60 11.22 -15.31
CA ASN A 556 20.20 11.81 -16.52
C ASN A 556 19.27 11.53 -17.72
N ALA A 557 18.01 11.93 -17.59
CA ALA A 557 16.95 11.61 -18.49
C ALA A 557 16.71 12.75 -19.48
N PRO A 558 16.03 12.48 -20.59
CA PRO A 558 15.86 13.43 -21.65
C PRO A 558 15.03 14.63 -21.22
N THR A 559 15.10 15.65 -22.04
CA THR A 559 14.11 16.71 -22.05
C THR A 559 12.74 16.08 -22.29
N MET A 560 11.86 16.18 -21.31
CA MET A 560 10.49 15.69 -21.40
C MET A 560 9.56 16.78 -21.93
N LEU A 561 8.48 16.34 -22.56
CA LEU A 561 7.43 17.24 -23.00
C LEU A 561 6.63 17.69 -21.76
N ASP A 562 6.50 19.01 -21.62
CA ASP A 562 5.64 19.66 -20.63
C ASP A 562 4.45 20.29 -21.36
N GLY A 563 3.27 20.21 -20.77
CA GLY A 563 2.07 20.80 -21.35
C GLY A 563 0.90 20.78 -20.38
N ASN A 564 0.08 21.81 -20.42
CA ASN A 564 -1.14 21.84 -19.64
C ASN A 564 -2.19 20.91 -20.29
N PHE A 565 -2.53 19.82 -19.63
CA PHE A 565 -3.49 18.82 -20.12
C PHE A 565 -4.83 19.44 -20.51
N ASP A 566 -5.44 20.27 -19.64
CA ASP A 566 -6.75 20.89 -19.89
C ASP A 566 -6.74 21.81 -21.12
N ALA A 567 -5.66 22.56 -21.32
CA ALA A 567 -5.50 23.45 -22.48
C ALA A 567 -5.36 22.63 -23.76
N LEU A 568 -4.50 21.59 -23.74
CA LEU A 568 -4.29 20.71 -24.90
C LEU A 568 -5.55 19.91 -25.24
N ALA A 569 -6.20 19.31 -24.25
CA ALA A 569 -7.43 18.55 -24.44
C ALA A 569 -8.55 19.44 -25.00
N SER A 570 -8.72 20.66 -24.48
CA SER A 570 -9.71 21.63 -24.99
C SER A 570 -9.43 22.08 -26.42
N ALA A 571 -8.15 22.15 -26.80
CA ALA A 571 -7.74 22.56 -28.14
C ALA A 571 -7.92 21.43 -29.18
N LEU A 572 -7.71 20.18 -28.77
CA LEU A 572 -7.68 19.02 -29.69
C LEU A 572 -9.05 18.33 -29.77
N PHE A 573 -9.78 18.22 -28.64
CA PHE A 573 -10.96 17.36 -28.57
C PHE A 573 -12.25 18.17 -28.42
N PRO A 574 -13.27 17.93 -29.23
CA PRO A 574 -14.55 18.65 -29.14
C PRO A 574 -15.39 18.23 -27.92
N ASN A 575 -15.17 17.00 -27.42
CA ASN A 575 -15.91 16.44 -26.29
C ASN A 575 -15.27 16.75 -24.91
N TYR A 576 -14.11 17.42 -24.91
CA TYR A 576 -13.51 17.88 -23.67
C TYR A 576 -14.08 19.21 -23.21
N SER A 577 -14.62 19.22 -22.01
CA SER A 577 -15.18 20.44 -21.41
C SER A 577 -15.24 20.34 -19.88
N ASN A 578 -15.01 21.46 -19.19
CA ASN A 578 -15.01 21.52 -17.72
C ASN A 578 -14.03 20.56 -17.04
N GLY A 579 -12.89 20.31 -17.67
CA GLY A 579 -11.86 19.42 -17.11
C GLY A 579 -12.20 17.93 -17.22
N TRP A 580 -13.03 17.54 -18.20
CA TRP A 580 -13.46 16.16 -18.36
C TRP A 580 -13.81 15.81 -19.81
N PHE A 581 -13.47 14.60 -20.24
CA PHE A 581 -13.98 14.01 -21.47
C PHE A 581 -15.42 13.52 -21.28
N SER A 582 -16.31 13.95 -22.15
CA SER A 582 -17.68 13.41 -22.19
C SER A 582 -17.70 12.15 -23.06
N PRO A 583 -18.32 11.05 -22.64
CA PRO A 583 -18.44 9.86 -23.47
C PRO A 583 -19.00 10.19 -24.85
N PRO A 584 -18.56 9.52 -25.93
CA PRO A 584 -19.10 9.71 -27.26
C PRO A 584 -20.60 9.45 -27.29
N SER A 585 -21.29 10.00 -28.31
CA SER A 585 -22.75 9.86 -28.45
C SER A 585 -23.12 8.38 -28.66
N GLY A 586 -23.36 7.67 -27.59
CA GLY A 586 -23.58 6.22 -27.51
C GLY A 586 -23.20 5.67 -26.15
N GLY A 587 -22.59 6.50 -25.29
CA GLY A 587 -22.01 6.12 -23.99
C GLY A 587 -20.57 5.63 -24.13
N GLY A 588 -19.81 5.65 -23.04
CA GLY A 588 -18.51 4.96 -22.93
C GLY A 588 -18.74 3.44 -23.12
N THR A 589 -17.69 2.75 -23.51
CA THR A 589 -17.76 1.30 -23.62
C THR A 589 -17.65 0.67 -22.24
N ASP A 590 -18.70 -0.02 -21.81
CA ASP A 590 -18.66 -0.80 -20.58
C ASP A 590 -17.66 -1.95 -20.72
N VAL A 591 -16.68 -2.01 -19.85
CA VAL A 591 -15.73 -3.13 -19.77
C VAL A 591 -16.40 -4.26 -18.98
N LEU A 592 -17.34 -4.96 -19.61
CA LEU A 592 -18.19 -5.97 -18.98
C LEU A 592 -17.43 -7.02 -18.15
N PRO A 593 -16.21 -7.47 -18.51
CA PRO A 593 -15.41 -8.33 -17.64
C PRO A 593 -15.11 -7.75 -16.25
N GLN A 594 -15.09 -6.43 -16.16
CA GLN A 594 -14.85 -5.68 -14.92
C GLN A 594 -16.16 -5.29 -14.19
N HIS A 595 -17.33 -5.65 -14.74
CA HIS A 595 -18.60 -5.42 -14.09
C HIS A 595 -19.01 -6.64 -13.27
N TRP A 596 -18.86 -6.55 -11.96
CA TRP A 596 -19.18 -7.64 -11.06
C TRP A 596 -19.77 -7.14 -9.74
N ARG A 597 -20.49 -8.04 -9.07
CA ARG A 597 -21.03 -7.84 -7.74
C ARG A 597 -20.88 -9.12 -6.93
N VAL A 598 -20.26 -9.02 -5.74
CA VAL A 598 -20.17 -10.10 -4.76
C VAL A 598 -20.94 -9.71 -3.51
N ALA A 599 -21.85 -10.59 -3.09
CA ALA A 599 -22.59 -10.44 -1.84
C ALA A 599 -22.22 -11.57 -0.89
N GLU A 600 -21.92 -11.25 0.37
CA GLU A 600 -21.62 -12.21 1.41
C GLU A 600 -22.51 -12.00 2.63
N ASP A 601 -23.15 -13.09 3.09
CA ASP A 601 -23.80 -13.16 4.37
C ASP A 601 -22.98 -14.05 5.31
N THR A 602 -22.56 -13.49 6.44
CA THR A 602 -21.75 -14.18 7.44
C THR A 602 -22.54 -14.28 8.75
N PHE A 603 -22.68 -15.50 9.25
CA PHE A 603 -23.23 -15.78 10.58
C PHE A 603 -22.15 -16.42 11.44
N GLU A 604 -21.91 -15.84 12.61
CA GLU A 604 -20.87 -16.28 13.53
C GLU A 604 -21.44 -16.49 14.93
N GLY A 605 -20.92 -17.49 15.62
CA GLY A 605 -21.22 -17.70 17.02
C GLY A 605 -19.98 -18.20 17.77
N TYR A 606 -19.80 -17.77 19.01
CA TYR A 606 -18.66 -18.22 19.82
C TYR A 606 -19.05 -18.51 21.27
N ALA A 607 -18.20 -19.35 21.88
CA ALA A 607 -18.13 -19.55 23.31
C ALA A 607 -16.67 -19.57 23.76
N LYS A 608 -16.39 -18.82 24.83
CA LYS A 608 -15.03 -18.64 25.39
C LYS A 608 -15.11 -18.76 26.91
N LEU A 609 -14.15 -19.42 27.50
CA LEU A 609 -13.95 -19.52 28.94
C LEU A 609 -12.70 -18.73 29.32
N ASP A 610 -12.85 -17.73 30.15
CA ASP A 610 -11.71 -17.06 30.75
C ASP A 610 -11.12 -17.90 31.86
N LEU A 611 -9.81 -17.98 31.89
CA LEU A 611 -9.03 -18.81 32.79
C LEU A 611 -8.29 -17.94 33.81
N SER A 612 -8.29 -18.38 35.08
CA SER A 612 -7.47 -17.78 36.12
C SER A 612 -7.11 -18.85 37.14
N GLN A 613 -5.83 -19.20 37.22
CA GLN A 613 -5.33 -20.31 38.04
C GLN A 613 -3.89 -20.03 38.44
N ASP A 614 -3.53 -20.48 39.65
CA ASP A 614 -2.13 -20.61 40.03
C ASP A 614 -1.57 -21.94 39.51
N VAL A 615 -0.52 -21.90 38.73
CA VAL A 615 0.15 -23.08 38.18
C VAL A 615 1.56 -23.14 38.75
N ALA A 616 1.77 -24.04 39.67
CA ALA A 616 3.06 -24.24 40.33
C ALA A 616 3.61 -22.97 41.02
N GLY A 617 2.76 -22.13 41.56
CA GLY A 617 3.11 -20.87 42.23
C GLY A 617 3.26 -19.68 41.28
N ILE A 618 2.91 -19.82 40.02
CA ILE A 618 2.90 -18.77 39.00
C ILE A 618 1.44 -18.46 38.65
N PRO A 619 0.93 -17.23 38.90
CA PRO A 619 -0.40 -16.84 38.47
C PRO A 619 -0.51 -16.93 36.95
N MET A 620 -1.54 -17.61 36.47
CA MET A 620 -1.86 -17.75 35.06
C MET A 620 -3.25 -17.16 34.79
N THR A 621 -3.36 -16.32 33.80
CA THR A 621 -4.62 -15.86 33.18
C THR A 621 -4.68 -16.28 31.71
N GLY A 622 -5.84 -16.18 31.11
CA GLY A 622 -5.98 -16.46 29.70
C GLY A 622 -7.40 -16.83 29.28
N ASP A 623 -7.55 -17.39 28.11
CA ASP A 623 -8.84 -17.86 27.61
C ASP A 623 -8.69 -19.12 26.75
N ALA A 624 -9.80 -19.85 26.62
CA ALA A 624 -9.96 -20.96 25.70
C ALA A 624 -11.36 -20.90 25.09
N GLY A 625 -11.46 -20.94 23.77
CA GLY A 625 -12.73 -20.77 23.13
C GLY A 625 -12.83 -21.43 21.75
N VAL A 626 -14.01 -21.36 21.18
CA VAL A 626 -14.31 -21.78 19.83
C VAL A 626 -15.27 -20.79 19.18
N ARG A 627 -14.97 -20.42 17.94
CA ARG A 627 -15.85 -19.64 17.07
C ARG A 627 -16.26 -20.51 15.88
N VAL A 628 -17.52 -20.45 15.51
CA VAL A 628 -18.06 -21.10 14.31
C VAL A 628 -18.52 -20.01 13.37
N VAL A 629 -18.06 -20.06 12.13
CA VAL A 629 -18.31 -19.07 11.08
C VAL A 629 -18.96 -19.76 9.90
N ASN A 630 -20.14 -19.32 9.53
CA ASN A 630 -20.80 -19.75 8.29
C ASN A 630 -20.89 -18.58 7.33
N VAL A 631 -20.35 -18.76 6.13
CA VAL A 631 -20.36 -17.76 5.05
C VAL A 631 -21.16 -18.29 3.87
N SER A 632 -22.02 -17.43 3.33
CA SER A 632 -22.72 -17.67 2.07
C SER A 632 -22.39 -16.51 1.13
N SER A 633 -21.74 -16.81 0.01
CA SER A 633 -21.35 -15.83 -1.01
C SER A 633 -22.13 -16.05 -2.31
N LYS A 634 -22.46 -14.96 -3.00
CA LYS A 634 -23.05 -14.92 -4.33
C LYS A 634 -22.28 -13.94 -5.19
N SER A 635 -21.80 -14.41 -6.34
CA SER A 635 -21.13 -13.59 -7.35
C SER A 635 -22.03 -13.46 -8.58
N ASP A 636 -22.29 -12.23 -9.00
CA ASP A 636 -23.00 -11.86 -10.22
C ASP A 636 -22.01 -11.10 -11.14
N GLY A 637 -22.04 -11.33 -12.46
CA GLY A 637 -21.15 -10.68 -13.43
C GLY A 637 -21.44 -11.13 -14.85
N TYR A 638 -20.46 -11.06 -15.73
CA TYR A 638 -20.62 -11.35 -17.15
C TYR A 638 -19.59 -12.36 -17.64
N LEU A 639 -20.04 -13.33 -18.43
CA LEU A 639 -19.18 -14.33 -19.07
C LEU A 639 -19.32 -14.25 -20.59
N THR A 640 -18.20 -14.43 -21.27
CA THR A 640 -18.18 -14.61 -22.71
C THR A 640 -17.67 -16.00 -23.09
N THR A 641 -18.17 -16.52 -24.20
CA THR A 641 -17.70 -17.78 -24.82
C THR A 641 -17.11 -17.55 -26.20
N ASP A 642 -17.03 -16.31 -26.67
CA ASP A 642 -16.49 -15.93 -27.98
C ASP A 642 -15.58 -14.67 -27.93
N GLY A 643 -15.34 -14.12 -26.73
CA GLY A 643 -14.55 -12.90 -26.53
C GLY A 643 -15.28 -11.59 -26.87
N THR A 644 -16.49 -11.65 -27.41
CA THR A 644 -17.25 -10.48 -27.88
C THR A 644 -18.62 -10.34 -27.24
N ASN A 645 -19.35 -11.44 -27.08
CA ASN A 645 -20.70 -11.45 -26.53
C ASN A 645 -20.68 -11.82 -25.06
N TYR A 646 -20.97 -10.89 -24.20
CA TYR A 646 -21.01 -11.08 -22.76
C TYR A 646 -22.42 -11.30 -22.24
N LEU A 647 -22.64 -12.38 -21.49
CA LEU A 647 -23.92 -12.75 -20.93
C LEU A 647 -23.90 -12.68 -19.41
N PRO A 648 -24.96 -12.13 -18.78
CA PRO A 648 -25.07 -12.15 -17.32
C PRO A 648 -24.97 -13.55 -16.75
N SER A 649 -24.20 -13.74 -15.72
CA SER A 649 -23.96 -15.01 -15.05
C SER A 649 -23.92 -14.85 -13.54
N SER A 650 -24.23 -15.92 -12.82
CA SER A 650 -24.30 -15.92 -11.36
C SER A 650 -23.81 -17.25 -10.79
N SER A 651 -23.08 -17.20 -9.67
CA SER A 651 -22.64 -18.38 -8.91
C SER A 651 -22.80 -18.14 -7.42
N SER A 652 -23.04 -19.21 -6.65
CA SER A 652 -23.15 -19.11 -5.19
C SER A 652 -22.36 -20.23 -4.53
N LYS A 653 -21.77 -19.93 -3.36
CA LYS A 653 -21.05 -20.89 -2.54
C LYS A 653 -21.30 -20.64 -1.06
N SER A 654 -21.33 -21.72 -0.27
CA SER A 654 -21.38 -21.62 1.20
C SER A 654 -20.34 -22.55 1.81
N TYR A 655 -19.78 -22.14 2.94
CA TYR A 655 -18.85 -22.93 3.72
C TYR A 655 -18.98 -22.61 5.21
N THR A 656 -18.43 -23.51 6.06
CA THR A 656 -18.43 -23.32 7.50
C THR A 656 -17.05 -23.64 8.06
N ASP A 657 -16.53 -22.77 8.91
CA ASP A 657 -15.26 -22.92 9.61
C ASP A 657 -15.49 -23.04 11.11
N VAL A 658 -14.67 -23.85 11.77
CA VAL A 658 -14.61 -24.02 13.23
C VAL A 658 -13.22 -23.60 13.69
N LEU A 659 -13.18 -22.54 14.49
CA LEU A 659 -11.96 -21.82 14.85
C LEU A 659 -11.73 -21.91 16.37
N PRO A 660 -11.04 -22.95 16.86
CA PRO A 660 -10.60 -23.02 18.25
C PRO A 660 -9.47 -22.03 18.51
N SER A 661 -9.42 -21.48 19.73
CA SER A 661 -8.35 -20.62 20.20
C SER A 661 -8.02 -20.88 21.67
N LEU A 662 -6.76 -20.64 22.03
CA LEU A 662 -6.22 -20.72 23.38
C LEU A 662 -5.20 -19.61 23.56
N ALA A 663 -5.35 -18.81 24.60
CA ALA A 663 -4.37 -17.84 25.05
C ALA A 663 -4.07 -18.07 26.55
N LEU A 664 -2.79 -18.15 26.91
CA LEU A 664 -2.34 -18.34 28.29
C LEU A 664 -1.26 -17.32 28.63
N ASN A 665 -1.42 -16.62 29.76
CA ASN A 665 -0.50 -15.61 30.24
C ASN A 665 0.02 -16.01 31.62
N PHE A 666 1.31 -16.32 31.72
CA PHE A 666 2.00 -16.69 32.94
C PHE A 666 2.69 -15.46 33.52
N HIS A 667 2.18 -14.94 34.63
CA HIS A 667 2.76 -13.81 35.37
C HIS A 667 3.88 -14.33 36.27
N ILE A 668 5.10 -14.49 35.70
CA ILE A 668 6.27 -15.08 36.40
C ILE A 668 6.56 -14.29 37.67
N ASP A 669 6.47 -12.95 37.55
CA ASP A 669 6.49 -12.00 38.69
C ASP A 669 5.85 -10.66 38.21
N ASP A 670 5.99 -9.62 39.03
CA ASP A 670 5.42 -8.29 38.74
C ASP A 670 6.01 -7.63 37.49
N GLU A 671 7.15 -8.08 36.97
CA GLU A 671 7.87 -7.49 35.86
C GLU A 671 7.84 -8.39 34.62
N ARG A 672 7.59 -9.70 34.74
CA ARG A 672 7.78 -10.65 33.66
C ARG A 672 6.52 -11.44 33.35
N VAL A 673 6.15 -11.45 32.09
CA VAL A 673 5.02 -12.20 31.57
C VAL A 673 5.48 -13.10 30.42
N LEU A 674 5.04 -14.36 30.42
CA LEU A 674 5.19 -15.28 29.31
C LEU A 674 3.80 -15.55 28.75
N ARG A 675 3.60 -15.22 27.46
CA ARG A 675 2.34 -15.42 26.77
C ARG A 675 2.47 -16.58 25.79
N PHE A 676 1.47 -17.42 25.74
CA PHE A 676 1.32 -18.49 24.78
C PHE A 676 -0.01 -18.35 24.06
N GLY A 677 -0.01 -18.43 22.72
CA GLY A 677 -1.20 -18.43 21.87
C GLY A 677 -1.22 -19.64 20.96
N ALA A 678 -2.38 -20.26 20.76
CA ALA A 678 -2.59 -21.27 19.72
C ALA A 678 -4.00 -21.14 19.15
N ALA A 679 -4.15 -21.14 17.83
CA ALA A 679 -5.45 -20.99 17.19
C ALA A 679 -5.47 -21.54 15.77
N ILE A 680 -6.68 -21.84 15.29
CA ILE A 680 -6.98 -21.93 13.86
C ILE A 680 -7.56 -20.59 13.44
N ALA A 681 -6.94 -19.95 12.46
CA ALA A 681 -7.34 -18.66 11.89
C ALA A 681 -7.82 -18.81 10.45
N VAL A 682 -8.70 -17.93 10.03
CA VAL A 682 -9.24 -17.89 8.67
C VAL A 682 -9.21 -16.46 8.11
N SER A 683 -8.94 -16.33 6.78
CA SER A 683 -9.22 -15.10 6.03
C SER A 683 -10.04 -15.44 4.79
N ARG A 684 -11.03 -14.61 4.50
CA ARG A 684 -11.93 -14.80 3.35
C ARG A 684 -11.18 -14.61 2.04
N PRO A 685 -11.60 -15.25 0.93
CA PRO A 685 -11.00 -14.98 -0.37
C PRO A 685 -11.20 -13.51 -0.78
N PRO A 686 -10.27 -12.92 -1.53
CA PRO A 686 -10.44 -11.58 -2.09
C PRO A 686 -11.69 -11.48 -2.95
N LEU A 687 -12.49 -10.41 -2.77
CA LEU A 687 -13.80 -10.30 -3.40
C LEU A 687 -13.71 -10.11 -4.92
N ASP A 688 -12.67 -9.44 -5.39
CA ASP A 688 -12.35 -9.31 -6.82
C ASP A 688 -12.00 -10.65 -7.48
N GLU A 689 -11.36 -11.55 -6.74
CA GLU A 689 -11.05 -12.90 -7.22
C GLU A 689 -12.27 -13.84 -7.23
N LEU A 690 -13.28 -13.55 -6.39
CA LEU A 690 -14.57 -14.26 -6.39
C LEU A 690 -15.47 -13.85 -7.55
N ARG A 691 -15.11 -12.84 -8.36
CA ARG A 691 -15.92 -12.43 -9.52
C ARG A 691 -16.14 -13.59 -10.49
N ILE A 692 -17.32 -13.64 -11.12
CA ILE A 692 -17.63 -14.62 -12.14
C ILE A 692 -17.15 -14.22 -13.54
N GLY A 693 -16.77 -12.95 -13.75
CA GLY A 693 -16.38 -12.41 -15.06
C GLY A 693 -15.12 -13.05 -15.66
N ASN A 694 -15.08 -13.14 -16.97
CA ASN A 694 -13.90 -13.52 -17.74
C ASN A 694 -13.60 -12.49 -18.84
N SER A 695 -12.32 -12.37 -19.19
CA SER A 695 -11.82 -11.58 -20.32
C SER A 695 -11.06 -12.52 -21.27
N LEU A 696 -11.31 -12.41 -22.57
CA LEU A 696 -10.68 -13.25 -23.60
C LEU A 696 -10.13 -12.36 -24.71
N SER A 697 -8.89 -12.62 -25.16
CA SER A 697 -8.37 -11.97 -26.36
C SER A 697 -9.19 -12.41 -27.60
N THR A 698 -9.43 -11.50 -28.52
CA THR A 698 -10.16 -11.77 -29.77
C THR A 698 -9.27 -12.25 -30.91
N SER A 699 -7.95 -12.20 -30.72
CA SER A 699 -6.94 -12.61 -31.69
C SER A 699 -5.82 -13.42 -31.03
N ALA A 700 -5.02 -14.09 -31.80
CA ALA A 700 -3.83 -14.80 -31.30
C ALA A 700 -2.74 -13.82 -30.85
N PRO A 701 -2.03 -14.12 -29.73
CA PRO A 701 -2.17 -15.33 -28.93
C PRO A 701 -3.49 -15.35 -28.14
N PHE A 702 -4.18 -16.53 -28.15
CA PHE A 702 -5.44 -16.69 -27.44
C PHE A 702 -5.19 -16.85 -25.94
N VAL A 703 -5.30 -15.75 -25.22
CA VAL A 703 -5.12 -15.67 -23.77
C VAL A 703 -6.40 -15.12 -23.11
N GLY A 704 -6.57 -15.40 -21.83
CA GLY A 704 -7.68 -14.87 -21.07
C GLY A 704 -7.43 -14.90 -19.58
N SER A 705 -8.32 -14.19 -18.86
CA SER A 705 -8.37 -14.23 -17.41
C SER A 705 -9.80 -14.43 -16.95
N GLN A 706 -9.99 -15.05 -15.79
CA GLN A 706 -11.29 -15.13 -15.14
C GLN A 706 -11.15 -15.20 -13.63
N GLY A 707 -12.17 -14.75 -12.89
CA GLY A 707 -12.26 -14.98 -11.47
C GLY A 707 -12.76 -16.39 -11.14
N ASN A 708 -12.83 -16.71 -9.83
CA ASN A 708 -13.26 -18.02 -9.34
C ASN A 708 -14.21 -17.91 -8.14
N PRO A 709 -15.52 -17.95 -8.35
CA PRO A 709 -16.50 -17.89 -7.25
C PRO A 709 -16.46 -19.13 -6.33
N ASN A 710 -15.66 -20.14 -6.66
CA ASN A 710 -15.53 -21.40 -5.91
C ASN A 710 -14.28 -21.42 -5.00
N LEU A 711 -13.59 -20.32 -4.80
CA LEU A 711 -12.45 -20.25 -3.89
C LEU A 711 -12.84 -20.58 -2.45
N ASN A 712 -12.03 -21.38 -1.77
CA ASN A 712 -12.10 -21.59 -0.33
C ASN A 712 -11.33 -20.49 0.41
N PRO A 713 -11.67 -20.20 1.68
CA PRO A 713 -10.88 -19.26 2.47
C PRO A 713 -9.45 -19.76 2.69
N TYR A 714 -8.55 -18.83 2.98
CA TYR A 714 -7.26 -19.16 3.59
C TYR A 714 -7.50 -19.70 4.98
N ARG A 715 -6.76 -20.73 5.38
CA ARG A 715 -6.76 -21.29 6.74
C ARG A 715 -5.34 -21.46 7.23
N ALA A 716 -5.12 -21.17 8.51
CA ALA A 716 -3.84 -21.36 9.14
C ALA A 716 -3.98 -21.90 10.56
N ASP A 717 -3.17 -22.90 10.87
CA ASP A 717 -2.84 -23.29 12.23
C ASP A 717 -1.70 -22.41 12.72
N GLN A 718 -1.85 -21.76 13.88
CA GLN A 718 -0.83 -20.86 14.41
C GLN A 718 -0.51 -21.13 15.86
N VAL A 719 0.76 -20.91 16.22
CA VAL A 719 1.28 -20.97 17.58
C VAL A 719 2.20 -19.77 17.78
N ASP A 720 2.03 -19.10 18.90
CA ASP A 720 2.75 -17.90 19.30
C ASP A 720 3.31 -18.05 20.72
N LEU A 721 4.50 -17.54 20.95
CA LEU A 721 5.12 -17.45 22.27
C LEU A 721 5.79 -16.09 22.40
N ASP A 722 5.44 -15.31 23.44
CA ASP A 722 6.00 -14.00 23.70
C ASP A 722 6.46 -13.89 25.15
N TYR A 723 7.74 -13.57 25.35
CA TYR A 723 8.31 -13.27 26.66
C TYR A 723 8.51 -11.78 26.79
N GLU A 724 7.87 -11.16 27.79
CA GLU A 724 7.90 -9.71 28.06
C GLU A 724 8.53 -9.47 29.43
N TRP A 725 9.51 -8.57 29.49
CA TRP A 725 10.14 -8.12 30.72
C TRP A 725 10.06 -6.61 30.87
N TYR A 726 9.24 -6.16 31.81
CA TYR A 726 8.93 -4.77 32.13
C TYR A 726 9.79 -4.32 33.34
N PHE A 727 11.09 -4.14 33.12
CA PHE A 727 12.06 -3.86 34.17
C PHE A 727 12.02 -2.43 34.72
N HIS A 728 11.21 -1.53 34.13
CA HIS A 728 10.93 -0.18 34.58
C HIS A 728 9.60 0.29 33.98
N PRO A 729 8.86 1.26 34.57
CA PRO A 729 7.61 1.78 33.99
C PRO A 729 7.68 2.31 32.57
N GLU A 730 8.87 2.66 32.09
CA GLU A 730 9.14 3.16 30.75
C GLU A 730 10.05 2.23 29.95
N ALA A 731 10.25 0.99 30.41
CA ALA A 731 11.21 0.08 29.81
C ALA A 731 10.68 -1.33 29.65
N MET A 732 10.95 -1.92 28.51
CA MET A 732 10.55 -3.27 28.16
C MET A 732 11.59 -3.93 27.25
N LEU A 733 11.77 -5.23 27.47
CA LEU A 733 12.35 -6.15 26.50
C LEU A 733 11.30 -7.22 26.20
N ALA A 734 10.94 -7.38 24.93
CA ALA A 734 10.05 -8.44 24.48
C ALA A 734 10.73 -9.29 23.40
N VAL A 735 10.49 -10.59 23.46
CA VAL A 735 10.99 -11.57 22.50
C VAL A 735 9.83 -12.48 22.13
N ALA A 736 9.33 -12.38 20.91
CA ALA A 736 8.25 -13.20 20.41
C ALA A 736 8.72 -14.14 19.31
N GLY A 737 8.33 -15.39 19.38
CA GLY A 737 8.48 -16.39 18.33
C GLY A 737 7.11 -16.87 17.87
N TYR A 738 6.97 -17.15 16.60
CA TYR A 738 5.71 -17.63 16.03
C TYR A 738 5.93 -18.64 14.91
N TYR A 739 4.92 -19.49 14.74
CA TYR A 739 4.83 -20.45 13.65
C TYR A 739 3.40 -20.47 13.12
N LYS A 740 3.23 -20.42 11.80
CA LYS A 740 1.95 -20.54 11.11
C LYS A 740 2.07 -21.58 9.99
N HIS A 741 1.17 -22.53 9.97
CA HIS A 741 0.98 -23.47 8.88
C HIS A 741 -0.25 -23.07 8.09
N LEU A 742 -0.07 -22.58 6.87
CA LEU A 742 -1.17 -22.28 5.97
C LEU A 742 -1.58 -23.58 5.26
N GLU A 743 -2.83 -24.01 5.46
CA GLU A 743 -3.37 -25.19 4.80
C GLU A 743 -3.53 -25.00 3.28
N SER A 744 -3.87 -23.76 2.88
CA SER A 744 -4.00 -23.37 1.48
C SER A 744 -3.62 -21.92 1.28
N PHE A 745 -3.11 -21.60 0.10
CA PHE A 745 -2.88 -20.24 -0.36
C PHE A 745 -3.57 -20.04 -1.71
N ILE A 746 -4.20 -18.88 -1.92
CA ILE A 746 -4.83 -18.55 -3.21
C ILE A 746 -3.76 -17.92 -4.09
N GLY A 747 -3.51 -18.55 -5.22
CA GLY A 747 -2.57 -18.09 -6.23
C GLY A 747 -3.15 -18.28 -7.63
N TYR A 748 -2.49 -17.74 -8.64
CA TYR A 748 -2.95 -17.84 -10.02
C TYR A 748 -2.37 -19.07 -10.72
N GLN A 749 -3.23 -19.77 -11.46
CA GLN A 749 -2.84 -20.90 -12.31
C GLN A 749 -3.41 -20.72 -13.71
N THR A 750 -2.61 -21.04 -14.73
CA THR A 750 -3.09 -21.09 -16.10
C THR A 750 -3.59 -22.48 -16.45
N HIS A 751 -4.66 -22.54 -17.24
CA HIS A 751 -5.17 -23.77 -17.84
C HIS A 751 -5.56 -23.55 -19.30
N GLN A 752 -5.54 -24.64 -20.08
CA GLN A 752 -5.94 -24.60 -21.48
C GLN A 752 -7.45 -24.87 -21.58
N GLN A 753 -8.17 -24.02 -22.31
CA GLN A 753 -9.59 -24.17 -22.55
C GLN A 753 -9.93 -23.94 -24.02
N MET A 754 -10.66 -24.88 -24.62
CA MET A 754 -11.20 -24.69 -25.98
C MET A 754 -12.42 -23.81 -25.93
N ILE A 755 -12.36 -22.67 -26.59
CA ILE A 755 -13.47 -21.70 -26.70
C ILE A 755 -13.61 -21.35 -28.18
N ASP A 756 -14.78 -21.60 -28.74
CA ASP A 756 -15.11 -21.34 -30.15
C ASP A 756 -14.06 -21.86 -31.16
N GLY A 757 -13.51 -23.05 -30.89
CA GLY A 757 -12.52 -23.69 -31.76
C GLY A 757 -11.08 -23.20 -31.54
N ASN A 758 -10.83 -22.21 -30.73
CA ASN A 758 -9.52 -21.71 -30.35
C ASN A 758 -9.08 -22.26 -28.98
N ASN A 759 -7.78 -22.52 -28.81
CA ASN A 759 -7.23 -22.98 -27.55
C ASN A 759 -6.69 -21.80 -26.75
N TYR A 760 -7.44 -21.38 -25.72
CA TYR A 760 -7.08 -20.28 -24.83
C TYR A 760 -6.22 -20.74 -23.66
N THR A 761 -5.22 -19.95 -23.32
CA THR A 761 -4.51 -20.04 -22.05
C THR A 761 -5.17 -19.05 -21.06
N ILE A 762 -5.93 -19.57 -20.08
CA ILE A 762 -6.70 -18.76 -19.15
C ILE A 762 -6.03 -18.75 -17.80
N ALA A 763 -5.75 -17.57 -17.26
CA ALA A 763 -5.29 -17.35 -15.90
C ALA A 763 -6.50 -17.27 -14.93
N GLN A 764 -6.45 -18.02 -13.84
CA GLN A 764 -7.53 -18.08 -12.86
C GLN A 764 -6.96 -18.21 -11.44
N PRO A 765 -7.51 -17.51 -10.42
CA PRO A 765 -7.17 -17.75 -9.03
C PRO A 765 -7.68 -19.12 -8.58
N VAL A 766 -6.85 -19.89 -7.91
CA VAL A 766 -7.15 -21.22 -7.39
C VAL A 766 -6.60 -21.38 -5.98
N ASN A 767 -7.21 -22.26 -5.19
CA ASN A 767 -6.64 -22.69 -3.93
C ASN A 767 -5.46 -23.62 -4.23
N GLY A 768 -4.24 -23.13 -4.03
CA GLY A 768 -3.02 -23.87 -4.14
C GLY A 768 -2.61 -24.53 -2.82
N LYS A 769 -1.42 -25.11 -2.80
CA LYS A 769 -0.81 -25.62 -1.59
C LYS A 769 -0.40 -24.44 -0.73
N GLY A 770 -0.65 -24.54 0.57
CA GLY A 770 -0.16 -23.58 1.54
C GLY A 770 1.35 -23.70 1.78
N GLY A 771 1.74 -23.62 3.03
CA GLY A 771 3.13 -23.75 3.44
C GLY A 771 3.34 -23.22 4.83
N ASP A 772 4.59 -23.14 5.22
CA ASP A 772 5.00 -22.78 6.57
C ASP A 772 5.57 -21.36 6.62
N LEU A 773 5.30 -20.69 7.73
CA LEU A 773 5.83 -19.39 8.03
C LEU A 773 6.24 -19.37 9.49
N GLU A 774 7.47 -18.95 9.75
CA GLU A 774 8.04 -18.85 11.09
C GLU A 774 8.81 -17.56 11.27
N GLY A 775 8.89 -17.07 12.49
CA GLY A 775 9.64 -15.84 12.71
C GLY A 775 9.94 -15.53 14.17
N LEU A 776 10.78 -14.53 14.33
CA LEU A 776 11.22 -13.99 15.59
C LEU A 776 11.07 -12.47 15.59
N GLU A 777 10.50 -11.93 16.65
CA GLU A 777 10.37 -10.49 16.87
C GLU A 777 11.09 -10.13 18.16
N LEU A 778 11.86 -9.04 18.12
CA LEU A 778 12.57 -8.48 19.26
C LEU A 778 12.17 -7.02 19.41
N THR A 779 11.75 -6.61 20.59
CA THR A 779 11.44 -5.21 20.91
C THR A 779 12.19 -4.80 22.16
N PHE A 780 12.86 -3.67 22.10
CA PHE A 780 13.55 -3.09 23.23
C PHE A 780 13.23 -1.60 23.34
N GLN A 781 12.78 -1.21 24.51
CA GLN A 781 12.47 0.17 24.84
C GLN A 781 13.00 0.51 26.21
N THR A 782 13.68 1.64 26.35
CA THR A 782 14.06 2.17 27.67
C THR A 782 14.40 3.65 27.60
N ARG A 783 14.15 4.35 28.70
CA ARG A 783 14.82 5.61 29.02
C ARG A 783 16.16 5.30 29.66
N PHE A 784 17.18 6.16 29.44
CA PHE A 784 18.50 5.97 30.04
C PHE A 784 18.57 6.47 31.49
N TYR A 785 17.57 6.13 32.31
CA TYR A 785 17.44 6.53 33.73
C TYR A 785 18.67 6.20 34.56
N PHE A 786 19.47 5.24 34.14
CA PHE A 786 20.69 4.78 34.77
C PHE A 786 21.92 5.64 34.42
N LEU A 787 21.81 6.59 33.49
CA LEU A 787 22.88 7.50 33.11
C LEU A 787 22.80 8.82 33.88
N PRO A 788 23.93 9.51 34.13
CA PRO A 788 23.94 10.75 34.90
C PRO A 788 23.53 11.98 34.08
N SER A 789 22.99 13.01 34.80
CA SER A 789 22.73 14.34 34.25
C SER A 789 21.80 14.33 33.03
N PHE A 790 22.06 15.14 32.02
CA PHE A 790 21.23 15.25 30.81
C PHE A 790 21.13 13.96 29.98
N LEU A 791 22.04 13.00 30.16
CA LEU A 791 21.99 11.72 29.46
C LEU A 791 20.81 10.85 29.89
N GLN A 792 20.27 11.03 31.11
CA GLN A 792 19.06 10.35 31.56
C GLN A 792 17.78 10.77 30.81
N ASP A 793 17.82 11.90 30.09
CA ASP A 793 16.72 12.45 29.33
C ASP A 793 16.62 11.86 27.92
N PHE A 794 17.60 11.06 27.52
CA PHE A 794 17.54 10.23 26.33
C PHE A 794 16.84 8.90 26.59
N GLY A 795 16.32 8.34 25.53
CA GLY A 795 15.82 6.98 25.49
C GLY A 795 15.89 6.38 24.09
N VAL A 796 15.69 5.10 24.03
CA VAL A 796 15.70 4.33 22.79
C VAL A 796 14.43 3.48 22.69
N TYR A 797 13.90 3.38 21.52
CA TYR A 797 12.97 2.34 21.09
C TYR A 797 13.60 1.64 19.90
N SER A 798 13.61 0.33 19.89
CA SER A 798 14.08 -0.44 18.74
C SER A 798 13.30 -1.74 18.60
N ASN A 799 13.09 -2.14 17.36
CA ASN A 799 12.53 -3.44 17.05
C ASN A 799 13.31 -4.10 15.92
N TYR A 800 13.24 -5.41 15.87
CA TYR A 800 13.77 -6.23 14.81
C TYR A 800 12.85 -7.42 14.61
N ALA A 801 12.51 -7.72 13.37
CA ALA A 801 11.78 -8.93 13.02
C ALA A 801 12.52 -9.70 11.92
N TYR A 802 12.50 -11.01 12.11
CA TYR A 802 12.95 -11.99 11.12
C TYR A 802 11.80 -12.90 10.77
N VAL A 803 11.55 -13.09 9.48
CA VAL A 803 10.51 -13.97 8.95
C VAL A 803 11.13 -14.90 7.92
N ASN A 804 10.80 -16.16 8.01
CA ASN A 804 11.10 -17.16 7.00
C ASN A 804 9.80 -17.81 6.53
N SER A 805 9.65 -18.00 5.23
CA SER A 805 8.48 -18.70 4.67
C SER A 805 8.88 -19.70 3.60
N GLU A 806 8.14 -20.78 3.57
CA GLU A 806 8.15 -21.79 2.50
C GLU A 806 6.76 -21.85 1.86
N LEU A 807 6.18 -20.69 1.54
CA LEU A 807 4.88 -20.61 0.89
C LEU A 807 5.03 -20.92 -0.60
N HIS A 808 4.19 -21.82 -1.08
CA HIS A 808 4.12 -22.15 -2.49
C HIS A 808 3.01 -21.33 -3.15
N GLU A 809 3.30 -20.07 -3.43
CA GLU A 809 2.49 -19.28 -4.34
C GLU A 809 2.70 -19.80 -5.76
N PHE A 810 1.60 -20.07 -6.46
CA PHE A 810 1.69 -20.44 -7.88
C PHE A 810 1.78 -19.16 -8.71
N THR A 811 2.90 -18.99 -9.41
CA THR A 811 2.85 -18.17 -10.62
C THR A 811 2.23 -18.98 -11.74
N PRO A 812 1.69 -18.32 -12.76
CA PRO A 812 1.25 -18.98 -13.99
C PRO A 812 2.31 -19.87 -14.65
N VAL A 813 3.57 -19.65 -14.36
CA VAL A 813 4.72 -20.44 -14.87
C VAL A 813 5.05 -21.65 -13.98
N GLY A 814 4.42 -21.81 -12.80
CA GLY A 814 4.53 -23.02 -11.97
C GLY A 814 5.77 -23.09 -11.08
N ASN A 815 6.56 -22.03 -10.96
CA ASN A 815 7.70 -21.99 -10.06
C ASN A 815 7.27 -21.64 -8.62
N PRO A 816 7.82 -22.29 -7.57
CA PRO A 816 7.58 -21.86 -6.20
C PRO A 816 8.20 -20.48 -5.98
N LEU A 817 7.42 -19.56 -5.39
CA LEU A 817 7.86 -18.21 -5.05
C LEU A 817 7.89 -18.02 -3.54
N GLU A 818 8.80 -17.14 -3.10
CA GLU A 818 8.67 -16.54 -1.77
C GLU A 818 7.36 -15.76 -1.70
N ALA A 819 6.70 -15.76 -0.54
CA ALA A 819 5.47 -14.99 -0.36
C ALA A 819 5.69 -13.52 -0.77
N THR A 820 4.79 -13.00 -1.60
CA THR A 820 4.83 -11.61 -2.05
C THR A 820 4.62 -10.66 -0.86
N GLY A 821 5.39 -9.57 -0.82
CA GLY A 821 5.35 -8.60 0.28
C GLY A 821 6.14 -9.02 1.53
N LEU A 822 6.85 -10.15 1.51
CA LEU A 822 7.58 -10.68 2.65
C LEU A 822 9.03 -10.17 2.67
N ALA A 823 9.30 -9.14 3.49
CA ALA A 823 10.66 -8.74 3.82
C ALA A 823 11.21 -9.65 4.94
N LYS A 824 12.27 -10.42 4.65
CA LYS A 824 12.85 -11.37 5.64
C LYS A 824 13.38 -10.69 6.90
N HIS A 825 13.86 -9.46 6.76
CA HIS A 825 14.40 -8.67 7.87
C HIS A 825 13.78 -7.28 7.84
N THR A 826 13.18 -6.89 8.94
CA THR A 826 12.74 -5.51 9.19
C THR A 826 13.34 -5.03 10.51
N ALA A 827 13.76 -3.79 10.57
CA ALA A 827 14.26 -3.21 11.80
C ALA A 827 13.97 -1.71 11.87
N GLU A 828 13.75 -1.24 13.08
CA GLU A 828 13.66 0.18 13.41
C GLU A 828 14.47 0.49 14.65
N ALA A 829 15.08 1.67 14.67
CA ALA A 829 15.79 2.19 15.84
C ALA A 829 15.50 3.68 15.98
N ASP A 830 14.89 4.03 17.08
CA ASP A 830 14.56 5.40 17.47
C ASP A 830 15.45 5.84 18.62
N LEU A 831 16.07 7.00 18.47
CA LEU A 831 16.70 7.72 19.57
C LEU A 831 15.85 8.95 19.87
N TRP A 832 15.37 9.08 21.09
CA TRP A 832 14.59 10.23 21.52
C TRP A 832 15.21 10.92 22.72
N TYR A 833 14.91 12.21 22.85
CA TYR A 833 15.34 13.09 23.93
C TYR A 833 14.13 13.89 24.43
N TYR A 834 13.94 13.99 25.75
CA TYR A 834 12.89 14.79 26.34
C TYR A 834 13.41 15.52 27.58
N ARG A 835 13.29 16.85 27.59
CA ARG A 835 13.60 17.70 28.75
C ARG A 835 12.88 19.04 28.68
N ASP A 836 12.26 19.45 29.79
CA ASP A 836 11.68 20.80 29.97
C ASP A 836 10.76 21.23 28.81
N GLY A 837 9.92 20.33 28.34
CA GLY A 837 8.99 20.59 27.22
C GLY A 837 9.63 20.54 25.82
N PHE A 838 10.94 20.35 25.72
CA PHE A 838 11.60 20.07 24.46
C PHE A 838 11.72 18.56 24.23
N GLU A 839 11.31 18.12 23.07
CA GLU A 839 11.42 16.74 22.61
C GLU A 839 12.07 16.69 21.24
N ALA A 840 12.93 15.70 21.03
CA ALA A 840 13.53 15.40 19.72
C ALA A 840 13.59 13.90 19.50
N ARG A 841 13.44 13.46 18.26
CA ARG A 841 13.52 12.06 17.85
C ARG A 841 14.24 11.94 16.52
N LEU A 842 15.04 10.87 16.40
CA LEU A 842 15.58 10.34 15.15
C LEU A 842 15.11 8.90 15.02
N ALA A 843 14.50 8.55 13.91
CA ALA A 843 14.02 7.23 13.59
C ALA A 843 14.70 6.70 12.34
N TYR A 844 15.36 5.55 12.44
CA TYR A 844 15.97 4.86 11.31
C TYR A 844 15.25 3.55 11.07
N LYS A 845 14.73 3.37 9.86
CA LYS A 845 13.99 2.19 9.42
C LYS A 845 14.75 1.49 8.30
N VAL A 846 14.68 0.16 8.27
CA VAL A 846 15.26 -0.65 7.21
C VAL A 846 14.45 -1.92 7.01
N HIS A 847 14.23 -2.31 5.76
CA HIS A 847 13.77 -3.64 5.40
C HIS A 847 14.64 -4.27 4.31
N SER A 848 14.68 -5.60 4.33
CA SER A 848 15.39 -6.38 3.31
C SER A 848 14.58 -6.48 2.03
N PRO A 849 15.23 -6.85 0.90
CA PRO A 849 14.52 -7.08 -0.36
C PRO A 849 13.39 -8.09 -0.23
N PHE A 850 12.30 -7.85 -0.96
CA PHE A 850 11.17 -8.77 -1.05
C PHE A 850 10.51 -8.73 -2.43
N THR A 851 9.79 -9.80 -2.75
CA THR A 851 9.09 -9.93 -4.04
C THR A 851 7.77 -9.20 -4.02
N VAL A 852 7.47 -8.46 -5.10
CA VAL A 852 6.19 -7.82 -5.37
C VAL A 852 5.68 -8.24 -6.73
N ILE A 853 4.36 -8.24 -6.92
CA ILE A 853 3.74 -8.48 -8.23
C ILE A 853 3.81 -7.18 -9.03
N ALA A 854 4.28 -7.23 -10.26
CA ALA A 854 4.23 -6.08 -11.16
C ALA A 854 2.78 -5.75 -11.52
N GLY A 855 2.41 -4.48 -11.41
CA GLY A 855 1.02 -4.04 -11.30
C GLY A 855 0.07 -4.37 -12.46
N TRP A 856 0.57 -4.57 -13.70
CA TRP A 856 -0.29 -4.81 -14.88
C TRP A 856 -0.29 -6.26 -15.36
N ASP A 857 0.67 -7.06 -14.89
CA ASP A 857 0.81 -8.47 -15.23
C ASP A 857 1.00 -9.30 -13.95
N ALA A 858 -0.06 -10.01 -13.55
CA ALA A 858 -0.02 -10.90 -12.38
C ALA A 858 0.99 -12.07 -12.53
N GLN A 859 1.66 -12.19 -13.67
CA GLN A 859 2.66 -13.22 -13.96
C GLN A 859 4.09 -12.71 -13.78
N SER A 860 4.28 -11.41 -13.82
CA SER A 860 5.59 -10.78 -13.74
C SER A 860 5.89 -10.38 -12.31
N LEU A 861 7.01 -10.84 -11.81
CA LEU A 861 7.46 -10.57 -10.46
C LEU A 861 8.64 -9.63 -10.49
N THR A 862 8.59 -8.65 -9.62
CA THR A 862 9.72 -7.78 -9.36
C THR A 862 10.18 -7.97 -7.93
N ARG A 863 11.44 -7.71 -7.67
CA ARG A 863 12.02 -7.72 -6.35
C ARG A 863 12.39 -6.32 -5.94
N LEU A 864 11.71 -5.79 -4.92
CA LEU A 864 12.08 -4.53 -4.29
C LEU A 864 13.42 -4.69 -3.57
N ASP A 865 14.30 -3.71 -3.67
CA ASP A 865 15.61 -3.71 -3.03
C ASP A 865 15.52 -3.29 -1.55
N TRP A 866 16.67 -3.18 -0.88
CA TRP A 866 16.77 -2.61 0.45
C TRP A 866 16.27 -1.17 0.46
N GLU A 867 15.38 -0.84 1.38
CA GLU A 867 15.02 0.55 1.69
C GLU A 867 15.49 0.93 3.09
N ARG A 868 16.01 2.16 3.22
CA ARG A 868 16.61 2.69 4.44
C ARG A 868 16.24 4.15 4.61
N THR A 869 15.29 4.43 5.47
CA THR A 869 14.82 5.79 5.70
C THR A 869 15.28 6.32 7.05
N LEU A 870 15.57 7.61 7.10
CA LEU A 870 15.84 8.34 8.32
C LEU A 870 14.85 9.48 8.44
N ASP A 871 14.10 9.49 9.54
CA ASP A 871 13.15 10.53 9.88
C ASP A 871 13.59 11.27 11.13
N ALA A 872 13.23 12.54 11.25
CA ALA A 872 13.49 13.35 12.42
C ALA A 872 12.26 14.14 12.83
N SER A 873 12.07 14.33 14.12
CA SER A 873 11.06 15.25 14.64
C SER A 873 11.58 16.01 15.85
N MET A 874 11.12 17.24 16.01
CA MET A 874 11.36 18.07 17.17
C MET A 874 10.08 18.75 17.59
N SER A 875 9.80 18.82 18.87
CA SER A 875 8.70 19.60 19.41
C SER A 875 9.15 20.41 20.61
N TYR A 876 8.50 21.53 20.82
CA TYR A 876 8.71 22.40 21.98
C TYR A 876 7.39 22.91 22.51
N GLN A 877 7.11 22.61 23.79
CA GLN A 877 5.97 23.14 24.50
C GLN A 877 6.32 24.55 24.99
N TRP A 878 5.84 25.59 24.26
CA TRP A 878 6.12 26.98 24.55
C TRP A 878 5.52 27.44 25.88
N ASN A 879 4.29 27.00 26.18
CA ASN A 879 3.58 27.17 27.45
C ASN A 879 2.53 26.07 27.61
N GLU A 880 1.74 26.09 28.66
CA GLU A 880 0.68 25.08 28.94
C GLU A 880 -0.32 24.88 27.80
N HIS A 881 -0.44 25.83 26.88
CA HIS A 881 -1.43 25.80 25.81
C HIS A 881 -0.82 25.67 24.41
N VAL A 882 0.38 26.18 24.18
CA VAL A 882 0.96 26.30 22.83
C VAL A 882 2.17 25.39 22.67
N GLY A 883 2.12 24.55 21.66
CA GLY A 883 3.21 23.70 21.21
C GLY A 883 3.65 24.05 19.79
N LEU A 884 4.93 23.89 19.52
CA LEU A 884 5.56 24.00 18.20
C LEU A 884 6.13 22.65 17.83
N ARG A 885 5.99 22.23 16.58
CA ARG A 885 6.54 20.97 16.08
C ARG A 885 7.14 21.15 14.70
N PHE A 886 8.26 20.47 14.48
CA PHE A 886 8.91 20.33 13.19
C PHE A 886 9.17 18.85 12.92
N GLN A 887 8.91 18.40 11.70
CA GLN A 887 9.19 17.04 11.24
C GLN A 887 9.92 17.10 9.91
N ALA A 888 10.80 16.13 9.69
CA ALA A 888 11.47 15.90 8.43
C ALA A 888 11.43 14.39 8.15
N ARG A 889 10.91 14.02 6.99
CA ARG A 889 10.78 12.63 6.54
C ARG A 889 11.76 12.37 5.41
N ASN A 890 12.22 11.13 5.33
CA ASN A 890 13.15 10.65 4.31
C ASN A 890 14.40 11.52 4.17
N LEU A 891 15.05 11.87 5.28
CA LEU A 891 16.28 12.69 5.29
C LEU A 891 17.44 12.06 4.48
N THR A 892 17.42 10.74 4.31
CA THR A 892 18.36 10.00 3.47
C THR A 892 18.13 10.21 1.98
N ASN A 893 16.99 10.76 1.59
CA ASN A 893 16.51 10.80 0.19
C ASN A 893 16.61 9.40 -0.43
N GLU A 894 16.02 8.43 0.27
CA GLU A 894 16.02 7.03 -0.17
C GLU A 894 15.24 6.88 -1.45
N VAL A 895 15.77 6.08 -2.35
CA VAL A 895 15.19 5.77 -3.65
C VAL A 895 14.63 4.36 -3.61
N SER A 896 13.39 4.19 -4.03
CA SER A 896 12.80 2.86 -4.17
C SER A 896 13.25 2.23 -5.49
N ARG A 897 13.77 0.99 -5.42
CA ARG A 897 14.28 0.25 -6.58
C ARG A 897 13.72 -1.14 -6.61
N SER A 898 13.35 -1.60 -7.80
CA SER A 898 13.01 -3.01 -8.00
C SER A 898 13.65 -3.56 -9.27
N TYR A 899 13.75 -4.89 -9.31
CA TYR A 899 14.41 -5.62 -10.37
C TYR A 899 13.54 -6.79 -10.82
N TRP A 900 13.58 -7.12 -12.12
CA TRP A 900 12.96 -8.30 -12.69
C TRP A 900 13.75 -9.57 -12.32
N ASP A 901 13.06 -10.68 -12.17
CA ASP A 901 13.61 -12.03 -12.02
C ASP A 901 14.73 -12.21 -10.98
N ASN A 902 14.72 -11.38 -9.91
CA ASN A 902 15.81 -11.31 -8.92
C ASN A 902 17.19 -10.94 -9.50
N ASN A 903 17.25 -10.40 -10.70
CA ASN A 903 18.49 -9.97 -11.32
C ASN A 903 18.69 -8.46 -11.16
N PRO A 904 19.65 -8.00 -10.31
CA PRO A 904 19.87 -6.56 -10.10
C PRO A 904 20.28 -5.78 -11.36
N SER A 905 20.59 -6.48 -12.47
CA SER A 905 20.90 -5.86 -13.75
C SER A 905 19.66 -5.68 -14.64
N GLU A 906 18.53 -6.26 -14.24
CA GLU A 906 17.24 -6.13 -14.90
C GLU A 906 16.36 -5.13 -14.13
N LEU A 907 16.68 -3.84 -14.27
CA LEU A 907 15.98 -2.77 -13.54
C LEU A 907 14.50 -2.73 -13.94
N ALA A 908 13.60 -2.88 -12.95
CA ALA A 908 12.16 -2.77 -13.12
C ALA A 908 11.64 -1.38 -12.77
N ARG A 909 12.07 -0.83 -11.62
CA ARG A 909 11.68 0.52 -11.19
C ARG A 909 12.83 1.23 -10.47
N TYR A 910 12.81 2.54 -10.58
CA TYR A 910 13.66 3.46 -9.86
C TYR A 910 12.84 4.72 -9.58
N ASP A 911 12.40 4.89 -8.34
CA ASP A 911 11.45 5.93 -7.95
C ASP A 911 12.05 6.86 -6.91
N THR A 912 11.89 8.17 -7.12
CA THR A 912 12.29 9.23 -6.19
C THR A 912 11.07 9.98 -5.68
N PHE A 913 11.00 10.23 -4.38
CA PHE A 913 9.88 10.93 -3.73
C PHE A 913 10.37 12.16 -2.95
N GLY A 914 11.68 12.36 -2.86
CA GLY A 914 12.29 13.48 -2.17
C GLY A 914 12.14 13.46 -0.65
N ARG A 915 12.49 14.59 -0.04
CA ARG A 915 12.35 14.85 1.39
C ARG A 915 11.11 15.69 1.66
N SER A 916 10.43 15.41 2.76
CA SER A 916 9.28 16.21 3.19
C SER A 916 9.54 16.86 4.54
N TYR A 917 9.07 18.09 4.69
CA TYR A 917 9.20 18.88 5.91
C TYR A 917 7.85 19.42 6.34
N LEU A 918 7.53 19.28 7.61
CA LEU A 918 6.28 19.72 8.22
C LEU A 918 6.57 20.62 9.41
N PHE A 919 5.88 21.73 9.51
CA PHE A 919 5.92 22.62 10.66
C PHE A 919 4.52 22.85 11.18
N ASP A 920 4.28 22.57 12.46
CA ASP A 920 2.96 22.71 13.08
C ASP A 920 3.00 23.62 14.31
N VAL A 921 1.92 24.35 14.50
CA VAL A 921 1.59 25.02 15.74
C VAL A 921 0.33 24.37 16.30
N SER A 922 0.38 23.96 17.55
CA SER A 922 -0.74 23.37 18.29
C SER A 922 -1.19 24.24 19.44
N TYR A 923 -2.49 24.21 19.74
CA TYR A 923 -3.09 24.82 20.89
C TYR A 923 -3.98 23.80 21.62
N LYS A 924 -3.88 23.77 22.97
CA LYS A 924 -4.73 22.97 23.86
C LYS A 924 -5.12 23.83 25.05
N ASN A 925 -6.45 23.87 25.42
CA ASN A 925 -6.94 24.60 26.59
C ASN A 925 -6.76 23.81 27.90
#